data_a175b7f685d84cee0ffe5de7907936d9
#
_entry.id   a175b7f685d84cee0ffe5de7907936d9
#
_cell.length_a   1.000
_cell.length_b   1.000
_cell.length_c   1.000
_cell.angle_alpha   90.00
_cell.angle_beta   90.00
_cell.angle_gamma   90.00
#
_symmetry.space_group_name_H-M   'P 1'
#
loop_
_entity.id
_entity.type
_entity.pdbx_description
1 polymer ?
#
loop_
_entity_poly.entity_id
_entity_poly.type
_entity_poly.pdbx_seq_one_letter_code
_entity_poly.pdbx_strand_id
1 'polypeptide(L)'
;MNHAEYCPIVHDILTKPPPHFWYRCKMVQKLVHNWVVVGILLLALSSSAIGGDFQRVAPVHLDHDGEKWAQKTLKKLSLEEKIGQMFMIRLAMPQFVNLKNPEYLNWLDQIQRYHLGSILLTVPAEGPSLSKSEPYEAAMLINQLQRTSKLPLLVAADYERGVSMRLNGTTVFPHSMAFGAAAKPELAEQFGKIVAQESRAIGVQWNLMPIADVNSNPANPVINTRSFGEDPAQVSSLVAAYIRGARNNGLLTAAKHFPGHGDTSTDSHLGVAAVNRTREQINEIDLPPFQAAISAGTDAVMVAHITAPVLEPDQSRVATNSPAIVTGILKQQLGFKGLVITDAMDMGGLTSVYPEGGSAAARHAAIDTVRAGNDMMLLFTDLDGAYKGLLSAVQSGEIPEKRIDESVLKILRAKASVGLNKASQVDINNISSVISSPQNLVTAQQIADSAITLVRDNGRMLPLRPQRHSASAPAYGTVQQEGSKFLCVIFTDDVRSDNGRQLQRELRARVPDAHIIFVDPRIAAGSMAEIQSALNSAENILAAIYLIPVPGRAVRKEGSTAVNTISVPDATAALLQSILEAKREKTVVVSFGSPYFLADFPQIENYVCAYSNAITSETGAVKALFGEIPFHGRLPVTIPGMAERGAGKDHPAQGLRSGTGARPSR
;
A
#
# COMPACT_ATOMS: atom_id res chain seq x y z
N MET A 1 -42.03 55.09 -18.73
CA MET A 1 -43.47 55.22 -19.04
C MET A 1 -44.01 53.82 -19.11
N ASN A 2 -44.57 53.33 -18.00
CA ASN A 2 -45.96 53.22 -17.60
C ASN A 2 -46.76 52.25 -18.44
N HIS A 3 -47.41 51.23 -17.98
CA HIS A 3 -48.23 50.89 -16.84
C HIS A 3 -48.52 49.40 -16.95
N ALA A 4 -48.36 48.65 -15.88
CA ALA A 4 -49.01 47.34 -15.73
C ALA A 4 -50.30 47.58 -14.95
N GLU A 5 -51.44 47.44 -15.61
CA GLU A 5 -52.77 47.48 -14.98
C GLU A 5 -52.98 46.21 -14.17
N TYR A 6 -53.18 46.33 -12.88
CA TYR A 6 -53.60 45.26 -11.98
C TYR A 6 -55.08 44.93 -12.21
N CYS A 7 -55.35 43.68 -12.55
CA CYS A 7 -56.70 43.15 -12.69
C CYS A 7 -57.33 42.94 -11.29
N PRO A 8 -58.44 43.58 -10.91
CA PRO A 8 -59.04 43.53 -9.56
C PRO A 8 -59.64 42.15 -9.19
N ILE A 9 -59.81 41.24 -10.14
CA ILE A 9 -60.42 39.92 -9.90
C ILE A 9 -59.55 38.95 -9.10
N VAL A 10 -58.23 39.16 -9.05
CA VAL A 10 -57.29 38.27 -8.33
C VAL A 10 -57.29 38.54 -6.83
N HIS A 11 -57.64 39.75 -6.39
CA HIS A 11 -57.62 40.10 -4.97
C HIS A 11 -58.77 39.47 -4.17
N ASP A 12 -59.94 39.28 -4.78
CA ASP A 12 -61.12 38.72 -4.11
C ASP A 12 -61.06 37.22 -3.91
N ILE A 13 -60.32 36.50 -4.77
CA ILE A 13 -60.17 35.04 -4.67
C ILE A 13 -59.22 34.64 -3.53
N LEU A 14 -58.27 35.50 -3.15
CA LEU A 14 -57.30 35.24 -2.07
C LEU A 14 -57.81 35.60 -0.68
N THR A 15 -58.84 36.48 -0.57
CA THR A 15 -59.35 36.94 0.72
C THR A 15 -60.64 36.29 1.18
N LYS A 16 -61.40 35.65 0.32
CA LYS A 16 -62.63 34.93 0.68
C LYS A 16 -62.90 33.74 -0.29
N PRO A 17 -62.20 32.63 -0.14
CA PRO A 17 -62.45 31.46 -1.00
C PRO A 17 -63.83 30.85 -0.67
N PRO A 18 -64.55 30.34 -1.68
CA PRO A 18 -65.86 29.71 -1.48
C PRO A 18 -65.72 28.42 -0.62
N PRO A 19 -66.75 28.05 0.14
CA PRO A 19 -66.70 26.99 1.14
C PRO A 19 -66.27 25.61 0.61
N HIS A 20 -66.39 25.35 -0.70
CA HIS A 20 -65.94 24.09 -1.32
C HIS A 20 -64.44 24.08 -1.71
N PHE A 21 -63.72 25.22 -1.66
CA PHE A 21 -62.31 25.30 -2.03
C PHE A 21 -61.41 24.54 -1.03
N TRP A 22 -61.71 24.66 0.25
CA TRP A 22 -60.96 23.96 1.33
C TRP A 22 -61.18 22.45 1.31
N TYR A 23 -62.30 21.96 0.86
CA TYR A 23 -62.57 20.51 0.75
C TYR A 23 -61.78 19.88 -0.42
N ARG A 24 -61.65 20.60 -1.55
CA ARG A 24 -60.85 20.15 -2.69
C ARG A 24 -59.34 20.21 -2.39
N CYS A 25 -58.86 21.25 -1.71
CA CYS A 25 -57.44 21.32 -1.28
C CYS A 25 -57.07 20.22 -0.28
N LYS A 26 -57.90 19.89 0.69
CA LYS A 26 -57.68 18.79 1.64
C LYS A 26 -57.70 17.41 0.96
N MET A 27 -58.55 17.24 -0.07
CA MET A 27 -58.61 16.01 -0.80
C MET A 27 -57.41 15.82 -1.74
N VAL A 28 -56.95 16.88 -2.39
CA VAL A 28 -55.71 16.89 -3.17
C VAL A 28 -54.48 16.66 -2.29
N GLN A 29 -54.41 17.34 -1.13
CA GLN A 29 -53.32 17.15 -0.16
C GLN A 29 -53.29 15.70 0.36
N LYS A 30 -54.39 15.07 0.67
CA LYS A 30 -54.47 13.62 1.04
C LYS A 30 -54.08 12.71 -0.12
N LEU A 31 -54.47 13.00 -1.34
CA LEU A 31 -54.09 12.22 -2.52
C LEU A 31 -52.58 12.34 -2.77
N VAL A 32 -52.01 13.56 -2.75
CA VAL A 32 -50.56 13.77 -2.91
C VAL A 32 -49.78 13.11 -1.78
N HIS A 33 -50.26 13.22 -0.53
CA HIS A 33 -49.58 12.55 0.60
C HIS A 33 -49.61 11.02 0.48
N ASN A 34 -50.76 10.43 0.07
CA ASN A 34 -50.85 9.00 -0.16
C ASN A 34 -49.99 8.52 -1.34
N TRP A 35 -49.87 9.30 -2.44
CA TRP A 35 -49.00 8.98 -3.56
C TRP A 35 -47.50 9.14 -3.21
N VAL A 36 -47.12 10.10 -2.37
CA VAL A 36 -45.77 10.24 -1.86
C VAL A 36 -45.41 9.07 -0.93
N VAL A 37 -46.33 8.68 -0.05
CA VAL A 37 -46.11 7.51 0.85
C VAL A 37 -46.06 6.21 0.06
N VAL A 38 -46.92 6.03 -0.95
CA VAL A 38 -46.88 4.86 -1.83
C VAL A 38 -45.60 4.90 -2.71
N GLY A 39 -45.20 6.05 -3.20
CA GLY A 39 -43.94 6.23 -3.94
C GLY A 39 -42.71 5.92 -3.09
N ILE A 40 -42.67 6.34 -1.81
CA ILE A 40 -41.60 6.02 -0.87
C ILE A 40 -41.63 4.53 -0.49
N LEU A 41 -42.79 3.93 -0.31
CA LEU A 41 -42.95 2.50 -0.09
C LEU A 41 -42.55 1.65 -1.32
N LEU A 42 -42.88 2.10 -2.54
CA LEU A 42 -42.44 1.45 -3.78
C LEU A 42 -40.94 1.63 -4.03
N LEU A 43 -40.36 2.77 -3.69
CA LEU A 43 -38.91 2.99 -3.70
C LEU A 43 -38.20 2.15 -2.62
N ALA A 44 -38.79 1.99 -1.46
CA ALA A 44 -38.27 1.12 -0.40
C ALA A 44 -38.42 -0.37 -0.74
N LEU A 45 -39.46 -0.76 -1.46
CA LEU A 45 -39.67 -2.13 -1.94
C LEU A 45 -38.84 -2.45 -3.19
N SER A 46 -38.56 -1.47 -4.06
CA SER A 46 -37.69 -1.67 -5.22
C SER A 46 -36.20 -1.75 -4.85
N SER A 47 -35.79 -1.17 -3.72
CA SER A 47 -34.43 -1.35 -3.18
C SER A 47 -34.21 -2.71 -2.49
N SER A 48 -35.26 -3.51 -2.28
CA SER A 48 -35.17 -4.81 -1.60
C SER A 48 -35.16 -6.02 -2.54
N ALA A 49 -35.32 -5.83 -3.85
CA ALA A 49 -35.58 -6.93 -4.78
C ALA A 49 -34.51 -7.18 -5.86
N ILE A 50 -33.36 -6.47 -5.84
CA ILE A 50 -32.24 -6.73 -6.75
C ILE A 50 -30.97 -6.79 -5.91
N GLY A 51 -30.53 -7.99 -5.52
CA GLY A 51 -29.21 -8.13 -4.87
C GLY A 51 -29.04 -9.31 -3.93
N GLY A 52 -29.57 -10.49 -4.27
CA GLY A 52 -29.36 -11.72 -3.48
C GLY A 52 -28.00 -12.37 -3.68
N ASP A 53 -27.33 -12.14 -4.82
CA ASP A 53 -26.20 -12.95 -5.26
C ASP A 53 -24.81 -12.30 -5.06
N PHE A 54 -24.73 -10.98 -4.80
CA PHE A 54 -23.46 -10.27 -4.68
C PHE A 54 -23.19 -9.75 -3.27
N GLN A 55 -21.89 -9.67 -2.92
CA GLN A 55 -21.44 -9.11 -1.65
C GLN A 55 -21.89 -7.66 -1.48
N ARG A 56 -22.42 -7.36 -0.28
CA ARG A 56 -22.64 -5.97 0.16
C ARG A 56 -21.46 -5.52 1.02
N VAL A 57 -20.90 -4.37 0.69
CA VAL A 57 -19.83 -3.77 1.49
C VAL A 57 -20.44 -3.05 2.68
N ALA A 58 -20.04 -3.46 3.88
CA ALA A 58 -20.40 -2.87 5.15
C ALA A 58 -19.15 -2.86 6.06
N PRO A 59 -19.12 -2.07 7.14
CA PRO A 59 -18.05 -2.15 8.13
C PRO A 59 -17.81 -3.59 8.58
N VAL A 60 -16.53 -3.92 8.87
CA VAL A 60 -16.17 -5.25 9.39
C VAL A 60 -16.91 -5.48 10.72
N HIS A 61 -17.84 -6.40 10.71
CA HIS A 61 -18.66 -6.71 11.87
C HIS A 61 -19.19 -8.14 11.84
N LEU A 62 -18.99 -8.86 12.92
CA LEU A 62 -19.56 -10.19 13.10
C LEU A 62 -20.94 -10.06 13.80
N ASP A 63 -22.01 -10.23 13.02
CA ASP A 63 -23.37 -10.25 13.55
C ASP A 63 -23.73 -11.63 14.14
N HIS A 64 -24.90 -11.71 14.80
CA HIS A 64 -25.38 -12.95 15.42
C HIS A 64 -25.53 -14.10 14.40
N ASP A 65 -26.01 -13.80 13.19
CA ASP A 65 -26.20 -14.81 12.15
C ASP A 65 -24.87 -15.33 11.62
N GLY A 66 -23.87 -14.44 11.50
CA GLY A 66 -22.50 -14.80 11.14
C GLY A 66 -21.84 -15.68 12.19
N GLU A 67 -21.99 -15.36 13.47
CA GLU A 67 -21.50 -16.22 14.58
C GLU A 67 -22.16 -17.60 14.55
N LYS A 68 -23.49 -17.65 14.41
CA LYS A 68 -24.24 -18.91 14.30
C LYS A 68 -23.81 -19.72 13.06
N TRP A 69 -23.58 -19.05 11.93
CA TRP A 69 -23.07 -19.69 10.72
C TRP A 69 -21.69 -20.31 10.96
N ALA A 70 -20.76 -19.56 11.57
CA ALA A 70 -19.40 -20.02 11.85
C ALA A 70 -19.40 -21.28 12.74
N GLN A 71 -20.15 -21.25 13.85
CA GLN A 71 -20.27 -22.38 14.77
C GLN A 71 -20.92 -23.61 14.12
N LYS A 72 -22.00 -23.40 13.35
CA LYS A 72 -22.70 -24.49 12.64
C LYS A 72 -21.81 -25.10 11.54
N THR A 73 -21.05 -24.28 10.83
CA THR A 73 -20.12 -24.72 9.79
C THR A 73 -19.01 -25.54 10.39
N LEU A 74 -18.34 -25.06 11.45
CA LEU A 74 -17.26 -25.78 12.14
C LEU A 74 -17.69 -27.22 12.52
N LYS A 75 -18.89 -27.39 13.08
CA LYS A 75 -19.42 -28.70 13.50
C LYS A 75 -19.66 -29.68 12.35
N LYS A 76 -19.73 -29.19 11.11
CA LYS A 76 -19.99 -30.01 9.91
C LYS A 76 -18.73 -30.38 9.15
N LEU A 77 -17.62 -29.69 9.41
CA LEU A 77 -16.37 -29.92 8.70
C LEU A 77 -15.70 -31.20 9.21
N SER A 78 -15.17 -32.00 8.26
CA SER A 78 -14.24 -33.08 8.59
C SER A 78 -12.91 -32.50 9.08
N LEU A 79 -12.04 -33.33 9.66
CA LEU A 79 -10.72 -32.91 10.10
C LEU A 79 -9.89 -32.39 8.91
N GLU A 80 -9.94 -33.06 7.76
CA GLU A 80 -9.29 -32.66 6.53
C GLU A 80 -9.74 -31.26 6.05
N GLU A 81 -11.03 -31.01 6.06
CA GLU A 81 -11.61 -29.73 5.72
C GLU A 81 -11.22 -28.62 6.71
N LYS A 82 -11.19 -28.92 8.01
CA LYS A 82 -10.73 -27.99 9.04
C LYS A 82 -9.27 -27.58 8.81
N ILE A 83 -8.39 -28.55 8.60
CA ILE A 83 -6.97 -28.32 8.34
C ILE A 83 -6.78 -27.46 7.10
N GLY A 84 -7.49 -27.77 6.01
CA GLY A 84 -7.42 -26.99 4.77
C GLY A 84 -7.77 -25.52 4.94
N GLN A 85 -8.69 -25.17 5.89
CA GLN A 85 -9.00 -23.78 6.16
C GLN A 85 -7.80 -22.99 6.71
N MET A 86 -6.83 -23.64 7.32
CA MET A 86 -5.65 -23.00 7.92
C MET A 86 -4.53 -22.68 6.91
N PHE A 87 -4.69 -23.03 5.65
CA PHE A 87 -3.70 -22.78 4.59
C PHE A 87 -4.17 -21.71 3.62
N MET A 88 -3.21 -20.88 3.20
CA MET A 88 -3.37 -19.87 2.16
C MET A 88 -2.31 -20.08 1.07
N ILE A 89 -2.74 -20.24 -0.19
CA ILE A 89 -1.84 -20.37 -1.34
C ILE A 89 -1.68 -19.06 -2.09
N ARG A 90 -0.55 -18.93 -2.81
CA ARG A 90 -0.29 -17.82 -3.73
C ARG A 90 -1.04 -18.03 -5.04
N LEU A 91 -1.62 -16.97 -5.52
CA LEU A 91 -2.29 -16.89 -6.81
C LEU A 91 -1.67 -15.74 -7.60
N ALA A 92 -0.73 -16.06 -8.49
CA ALA A 92 -0.08 -15.08 -9.34
C ALA A 92 -0.99 -14.75 -10.52
N MET A 93 -1.83 -13.72 -10.37
CA MET A 93 -2.80 -13.32 -11.38
C MET A 93 -2.12 -12.96 -12.71
N PRO A 94 -2.50 -13.60 -13.83
CA PRO A 94 -2.03 -13.19 -15.14
C PRO A 94 -2.65 -11.86 -15.53
N GLN A 95 -2.08 -11.22 -16.54
CA GLN A 95 -2.62 -10.00 -17.13
C GLN A 95 -4.02 -10.25 -17.72
N PHE A 96 -4.21 -11.42 -18.36
CA PHE A 96 -5.50 -11.86 -18.89
C PHE A 96 -5.83 -13.27 -18.39
N VAL A 97 -7.05 -13.46 -17.91
CA VAL A 97 -7.51 -14.73 -17.34
C VAL A 97 -7.87 -15.72 -18.45
N ASN A 98 -7.21 -16.88 -18.42
CA ASN A 98 -7.55 -18.01 -19.25
C ASN A 98 -7.89 -19.23 -18.36
N LEU A 99 -9.18 -19.58 -18.29
CA LEU A 99 -9.68 -20.69 -17.47
C LEU A 99 -9.21 -22.10 -17.95
N LYS A 100 -8.54 -22.19 -19.09
CA LYS A 100 -7.89 -23.41 -19.58
C LYS A 100 -6.40 -23.44 -19.34
N ASN A 101 -5.83 -22.38 -18.76
CA ASN A 101 -4.42 -22.34 -18.40
C ASN A 101 -4.11 -23.45 -17.38
N PRO A 102 -3.04 -24.25 -17.57
CA PRO A 102 -2.61 -25.26 -16.61
C PRO A 102 -2.42 -24.72 -15.18
N GLU A 103 -1.93 -23.49 -15.04
CA GLU A 103 -1.75 -22.84 -13.74
C GLU A 103 -3.09 -22.62 -13.02
N TYR A 104 -4.11 -22.12 -13.75
CA TYR A 104 -5.46 -21.97 -13.22
C TYR A 104 -6.05 -23.33 -12.79
N LEU A 105 -5.89 -24.36 -13.61
CA LEU A 105 -6.37 -25.71 -13.29
C LEU A 105 -5.66 -26.28 -12.06
N ASN A 106 -4.36 -26.01 -11.90
CA ASN A 106 -3.60 -26.39 -10.71
C ASN A 106 -4.10 -25.67 -9.45
N TRP A 107 -4.44 -24.38 -9.51
CA TRP A 107 -5.05 -23.67 -8.37
C TRP A 107 -6.39 -24.30 -7.98
N LEU A 108 -7.24 -24.62 -8.97
CA LEU A 108 -8.51 -25.30 -8.70
C LEU A 108 -8.32 -26.64 -8.03
N ASP A 109 -7.39 -27.47 -8.54
CA ASP A 109 -7.05 -28.77 -7.95
C ASP A 109 -6.60 -28.61 -6.49
N GLN A 110 -5.67 -27.68 -6.22
CA GLN A 110 -5.19 -27.44 -4.86
C GLN A 110 -6.33 -26.97 -3.93
N ILE A 111 -7.17 -26.02 -4.37
CA ILE A 111 -8.29 -25.51 -3.56
C ILE A 111 -9.26 -26.64 -3.21
N GLN A 112 -9.59 -27.49 -4.17
CA GLN A 112 -10.54 -28.59 -3.97
C GLN A 112 -9.93 -29.75 -3.18
N ARG A 113 -8.72 -30.18 -3.54
CA ARG A 113 -8.02 -31.33 -2.96
C ARG A 113 -7.66 -31.13 -1.50
N TYR A 114 -7.20 -29.92 -1.15
CA TYR A 114 -6.79 -29.57 0.21
C TYR A 114 -7.84 -28.78 0.97
N HIS A 115 -9.02 -28.55 0.42
CA HIS A 115 -10.10 -27.77 1.05
C HIS A 115 -9.65 -26.38 1.55
N LEU A 116 -8.84 -25.68 0.74
CA LEU A 116 -8.20 -24.44 1.15
C LEU A 116 -9.19 -23.36 1.56
N GLY A 117 -8.86 -22.65 2.64
CA GLY A 117 -9.70 -21.60 3.20
C GLY A 117 -9.49 -20.23 2.59
N SER A 118 -8.29 -19.98 2.03
CA SER A 118 -7.85 -18.63 1.66
C SER A 118 -6.90 -18.66 0.48
N ILE A 119 -6.82 -17.53 -0.23
CA ILE A 119 -5.86 -17.28 -1.33
C ILE A 119 -5.22 -15.91 -1.16
N LEU A 120 -3.94 -15.79 -1.52
CA LEU A 120 -3.20 -14.53 -1.59
C LEU A 120 -3.01 -14.12 -3.05
N LEU A 121 -3.59 -13.00 -3.45
CA LEU A 121 -3.42 -12.46 -4.78
C LEU A 121 -2.07 -11.75 -4.92
N THR A 122 -1.29 -12.21 -5.88
CA THR A 122 -0.05 -11.58 -6.32
C THR A 122 -0.06 -11.41 -7.83
N VAL A 123 1.02 -10.94 -8.40
CA VAL A 123 1.22 -10.87 -9.85
C VAL A 123 2.62 -11.40 -10.19
N PRO A 124 2.84 -11.94 -11.40
CA PRO A 124 4.16 -12.37 -11.83
C PRO A 124 5.15 -11.21 -11.84
N ALA A 125 6.42 -11.49 -11.55
CA ALA A 125 7.52 -10.57 -11.72
C ALA A 125 8.21 -10.84 -13.06
N GLU A 126 8.34 -9.82 -13.90
CA GLU A 126 9.05 -9.87 -15.18
C GLU A 126 10.27 -8.95 -15.12
N GLY A 127 11.41 -9.50 -14.72
CA GLY A 127 12.62 -8.72 -14.47
C GLY A 127 12.40 -7.69 -13.35
N PRO A 128 12.62 -6.37 -13.61
CA PRO A 128 12.46 -5.33 -12.60
C PRO A 128 11.00 -4.89 -12.42
N SER A 129 10.08 -5.34 -13.26
CA SER A 129 8.69 -4.91 -13.29
C SER A 129 7.75 -6.01 -12.83
N LEU A 130 6.61 -5.62 -12.27
CA LEU A 130 5.51 -6.51 -11.98
C LEU A 130 4.55 -6.53 -13.18
N SER A 131 4.20 -7.74 -13.66
CA SER A 131 3.17 -7.90 -14.69
C SER A 131 1.80 -7.78 -14.04
N LYS A 132 1.33 -6.52 -13.89
CA LYS A 132 0.06 -6.22 -13.21
C LYS A 132 -1.13 -6.72 -14.01
N SER A 133 -2.13 -7.24 -13.29
CA SER A 133 -3.42 -7.63 -13.85
C SER A 133 -4.38 -6.43 -13.97
N GLU A 134 -5.57 -6.67 -14.55
CA GLU A 134 -6.63 -5.68 -14.70
C GLU A 134 -7.74 -5.93 -13.66
N PRO A 135 -8.43 -4.89 -13.13
CA PRO A 135 -9.45 -5.04 -12.09
C PRO A 135 -10.60 -5.99 -12.48
N TYR A 136 -11.06 -5.94 -13.74
CA TYR A 136 -12.12 -6.81 -14.23
C TYR A 136 -11.67 -8.26 -14.34
N GLU A 137 -10.45 -8.50 -14.83
CA GLU A 137 -9.86 -9.85 -14.91
C GLU A 137 -9.70 -10.46 -13.52
N ALA A 138 -9.20 -9.68 -12.57
CA ALA A 138 -9.07 -10.10 -11.17
C ALA A 138 -10.43 -10.46 -10.56
N ALA A 139 -11.45 -9.62 -10.73
CA ALA A 139 -12.79 -9.86 -10.20
C ALA A 139 -13.47 -11.08 -10.84
N MET A 140 -13.33 -11.28 -12.15
CA MET A 140 -13.85 -12.46 -12.85
C MET A 140 -13.18 -13.74 -12.36
N LEU A 141 -11.86 -13.73 -12.18
CA LEU A 141 -11.11 -14.85 -11.64
C LEU A 141 -11.56 -15.20 -10.21
N ILE A 142 -11.63 -14.18 -9.33
CA ILE A 142 -12.08 -14.38 -7.95
C ILE A 142 -13.51 -14.94 -7.92
N ASN A 143 -14.44 -14.36 -8.67
CA ASN A 143 -15.81 -14.85 -8.75
C ASN A 143 -15.86 -16.31 -9.23
N GLN A 144 -15.01 -16.70 -10.18
CA GLN A 144 -14.94 -18.08 -10.66
C GLN A 144 -14.41 -19.05 -9.59
N LEU A 145 -13.36 -18.67 -8.86
CA LEU A 145 -12.84 -19.46 -7.76
C LEU A 145 -13.86 -19.60 -6.61
N GLN A 146 -14.57 -18.52 -6.29
CA GLN A 146 -15.64 -18.54 -5.29
C GLN A 146 -16.78 -19.50 -5.66
N ARG A 147 -17.18 -19.56 -6.93
CA ARG A 147 -18.23 -20.50 -7.41
C ARG A 147 -17.82 -21.96 -7.30
N THR A 148 -16.55 -22.25 -7.45
CA THR A 148 -16.03 -23.64 -7.44
C THR A 148 -15.63 -24.13 -6.06
N SER A 149 -15.56 -23.24 -5.07
CA SER A 149 -15.16 -23.57 -3.69
C SER A 149 -16.35 -24.01 -2.85
N LYS A 150 -16.20 -25.10 -2.09
CA LYS A 150 -17.24 -25.62 -1.17
C LYS A 150 -17.60 -24.62 -0.06
N LEU A 151 -16.58 -23.99 0.53
CA LEU A 151 -16.70 -22.86 1.45
C LEU A 151 -16.17 -21.60 0.78
N PRO A 152 -16.72 -20.42 1.08
CA PRO A 152 -16.21 -19.19 0.51
C PRO A 152 -14.72 -19.01 0.84
N LEU A 153 -13.92 -18.64 -0.15
CA LEU A 153 -12.51 -18.31 0.04
C LEU A 153 -12.35 -16.93 0.67
N LEU A 154 -11.47 -16.80 1.63
CA LEU A 154 -11.02 -15.51 2.12
C LEU A 154 -9.87 -15.03 1.22
N VAL A 155 -10.13 -13.99 0.43
CA VAL A 155 -9.17 -13.46 -0.55
C VAL A 155 -8.37 -12.34 0.08
N ALA A 156 -7.06 -12.54 0.17
CA ALA A 156 -6.10 -11.56 0.70
C ALA A 156 -5.22 -10.99 -0.42
N ALA A 157 -4.60 -9.84 -0.16
CA ALA A 157 -3.56 -9.26 -1.00
C ALA A 157 -2.61 -8.39 -0.19
N ASP A 158 -1.38 -8.19 -0.70
CA ASP A 158 -0.44 -7.18 -0.21
C ASP A 158 -0.63 -5.89 -0.99
N TYR A 159 -1.44 -4.99 -0.45
CA TYR A 159 -1.70 -3.67 -1.02
C TYR A 159 -1.10 -2.56 -0.15
N GLU A 160 0.21 -2.65 0.14
CA GLU A 160 0.93 -1.70 0.99
C GLU A 160 0.95 -0.26 0.43
N ARG A 161 0.74 -0.13 -0.87
CA ARG A 161 0.63 1.15 -1.60
C ARG A 161 -0.68 1.24 -2.38
N GLY A 162 -1.73 0.61 -1.85
CA GLY A 162 -3.01 0.49 -2.53
C GLY A 162 -3.06 -0.64 -3.57
N VAL A 163 -4.23 -0.81 -4.15
CA VAL A 163 -4.54 -1.86 -5.13
C VAL A 163 -3.62 -1.77 -6.36
N SER A 164 -3.12 -0.57 -6.66
CA SER A 164 -2.18 -0.28 -7.76
C SER A 164 -0.84 -1.03 -7.69
N MET A 165 -0.52 -1.65 -6.55
CA MET A 165 0.64 -2.56 -6.49
C MET A 165 0.47 -3.78 -7.39
N ARG A 166 -0.74 -4.24 -7.60
CA ARG A 166 -1.06 -5.49 -8.32
C ARG A 166 -1.93 -5.28 -9.55
N LEU A 167 -2.73 -4.22 -9.59
CA LEU A 167 -3.70 -3.97 -10.66
C LEU A 167 -3.47 -2.62 -11.31
N ASN A 168 -3.56 -2.59 -12.64
CA ASN A 168 -3.51 -1.37 -13.42
C ASN A 168 -4.78 -0.52 -13.21
N GLY A 169 -4.71 0.75 -13.55
CA GLY A 169 -5.87 1.64 -13.55
C GLY A 169 -6.51 1.92 -12.19
N THR A 170 -5.86 1.55 -11.08
CA THR A 170 -6.34 1.79 -9.72
C THR A 170 -5.60 2.96 -9.06
N THR A 171 -6.11 3.48 -7.94
CA THR A 171 -5.53 4.65 -7.27
C THR A 171 -4.11 4.38 -6.76
N VAL A 172 -3.15 5.23 -7.17
CA VAL A 172 -1.73 5.09 -6.85
C VAL A 172 -1.36 5.92 -5.63
N PHE A 173 -0.91 5.26 -4.57
CA PHE A 173 -0.45 5.90 -3.33
C PHE A 173 1.08 5.80 -3.18
N PRO A 174 1.69 6.75 -2.44
CA PRO A 174 3.10 6.65 -2.07
C PRO A 174 3.34 5.56 -1.03
N HIS A 175 4.61 5.25 -0.76
CA HIS A 175 5.02 4.37 0.34
C HIS A 175 4.62 4.94 1.71
N SER A 176 4.54 4.07 2.73
CA SER A 176 4.12 4.45 4.09
C SER A 176 4.96 5.57 4.70
N MET A 177 6.27 5.64 4.40
CA MET A 177 7.14 6.69 4.91
C MET A 177 6.73 8.10 4.47
N ALA A 178 6.05 8.24 3.33
CA ALA A 178 5.47 9.52 2.92
C ALA A 178 4.33 9.98 3.85
N PHE A 179 3.53 9.05 4.38
CA PHE A 179 2.51 9.37 5.39
C PHE A 179 3.16 9.82 6.70
N GLY A 180 4.29 9.19 7.08
CA GLY A 180 5.11 9.63 8.21
C GLY A 180 5.63 11.06 8.02
N ALA A 181 6.12 11.39 6.83
CA ALA A 181 6.57 12.74 6.49
C ALA A 181 5.45 13.78 6.48
N ALA A 182 4.24 13.40 6.04
CA ALA A 182 3.06 14.25 6.12
C ALA A 182 2.55 14.43 7.56
N ALA A 183 2.78 13.46 8.45
CA ALA A 183 2.40 13.43 9.87
C ALA A 183 0.91 13.73 10.14
N LYS A 184 0.01 13.25 9.25
CA LYS A 184 -1.44 13.50 9.29
C LYS A 184 -2.21 12.18 9.37
N PRO A 185 -2.64 11.73 10.56
CA PRO A 185 -3.38 10.47 10.72
C PRO A 185 -4.66 10.40 9.89
N GLU A 186 -5.33 11.52 9.66
CA GLU A 186 -6.53 11.59 8.82
C GLU A 186 -6.25 11.18 7.36
N LEU A 187 -5.05 11.43 6.84
CA LEU A 187 -4.66 10.96 5.50
C LEU A 187 -4.42 9.46 5.46
N ALA A 188 -3.89 8.86 6.54
CA ALA A 188 -3.75 7.42 6.67
C ALA A 188 -5.12 6.73 6.79
N GLU A 189 -6.09 7.36 7.46
CA GLU A 189 -7.46 6.87 7.53
C GLU A 189 -8.16 6.93 6.16
N GLN A 190 -8.00 8.03 5.41
CA GLN A 190 -8.50 8.13 4.02
C GLN A 190 -7.85 7.08 3.10
N PHE A 191 -6.55 6.85 3.25
CA PHE A 191 -5.85 5.79 2.51
C PHE A 191 -6.48 4.42 2.80
N GLY A 192 -6.66 4.06 4.07
CA GLY A 192 -7.32 2.81 4.47
C GLY A 192 -8.73 2.67 3.89
N LYS A 193 -9.51 3.75 3.90
CA LYS A 193 -10.85 3.81 3.29
C LYS A 193 -10.82 3.52 1.79
N ILE A 194 -9.96 4.21 1.03
CA ILE A 194 -9.91 4.07 -0.43
C ILE A 194 -9.43 2.67 -0.81
N VAL A 195 -8.37 2.16 -0.14
CA VAL A 195 -7.89 0.80 -0.38
C VAL A 195 -8.99 -0.23 -0.10
N ALA A 196 -9.78 -0.04 0.97
CA ALA A 196 -10.88 -0.93 1.27
C ALA A 196 -11.95 -0.91 0.18
N GLN A 197 -12.38 0.26 -0.26
CA GLN A 197 -13.39 0.41 -1.31
C GLN A 197 -12.95 -0.27 -2.61
N GLU A 198 -11.73 0.00 -3.08
CA GLU A 198 -11.20 -0.58 -4.32
C GLU A 198 -10.97 -2.10 -4.18
N SER A 199 -10.44 -2.57 -3.05
CA SER A 199 -10.25 -4.00 -2.77
C SER A 199 -11.58 -4.76 -2.78
N ARG A 200 -12.59 -4.23 -2.09
CA ARG A 200 -13.91 -4.85 -1.99
C ARG A 200 -14.64 -4.89 -3.33
N ALA A 201 -14.45 -3.89 -4.18
CA ALA A 201 -15.05 -3.85 -5.52
C ALA A 201 -14.59 -5.00 -6.42
N ILE A 202 -13.36 -5.48 -6.24
CA ILE A 202 -12.78 -6.59 -7.02
C ILE A 202 -12.87 -7.95 -6.33
N GLY A 203 -13.41 -8.02 -5.11
CA GLY A 203 -13.58 -9.28 -4.38
C GLY A 203 -12.43 -9.65 -3.43
N VAL A 204 -11.57 -8.71 -3.07
CA VAL A 204 -10.57 -8.87 -2.00
C VAL A 204 -11.18 -8.41 -0.69
N GLN A 205 -11.13 -9.27 0.35
CA GLN A 205 -11.70 -8.98 1.66
C GLN A 205 -10.65 -8.67 2.72
N TRP A 206 -9.38 -8.94 2.46
CA TRP A 206 -8.32 -8.82 3.45
C TRP A 206 -7.06 -8.18 2.84
N ASN A 207 -6.59 -7.07 3.43
CA ASN A 207 -5.30 -6.51 3.10
C ASN A 207 -4.27 -6.88 4.18
N LEU A 208 -3.15 -7.45 3.79
CA LEU A 208 -2.04 -7.75 4.68
C LEU A 208 -1.24 -6.47 5.00
N MET A 209 -1.90 -5.52 5.63
CA MET A 209 -1.44 -4.20 6.06
C MET A 209 -2.24 -3.77 7.31
N PRO A 210 -1.71 -2.87 8.17
CA PRO A 210 -0.56 -1.98 7.99
C PRO A 210 0.78 -2.57 8.42
N ILE A 211 1.88 -1.95 7.90
CA ILE A 211 3.23 -2.15 8.43
C ILE A 211 3.31 -1.45 9.79
N ALA A 212 3.50 -2.22 10.85
CA ALA A 212 3.63 -1.73 12.22
C ALA A 212 5.10 -1.66 12.70
N ASP A 213 6.03 -2.04 11.82
CA ASP A 213 7.46 -1.97 12.10
C ASP A 213 7.94 -0.53 12.26
N VAL A 214 8.73 -0.26 13.31
CA VAL A 214 9.39 1.01 13.56
C VAL A 214 10.77 0.98 12.91
N ASN A 215 11.02 1.75 11.85
CA ASN A 215 12.26 1.71 11.10
C ASN A 215 13.39 2.46 11.81
N SER A 216 13.90 1.90 12.89
CA SER A 216 14.94 2.47 13.73
C SER A 216 16.36 2.20 13.24
N ASN A 217 16.54 1.26 12.30
CA ASN A 217 17.82 0.96 11.67
C ASN A 217 17.87 1.53 10.25
N PRO A 218 18.70 2.56 9.99
CA PRO A 218 18.86 3.12 8.64
C PRO A 218 19.34 2.11 7.60
N ALA A 219 20.07 1.07 8.03
CA ALA A 219 20.59 0.01 7.18
C ALA A 219 19.57 -1.11 6.90
N ASN A 220 18.33 -0.99 7.38
CA ASN A 220 17.31 -2.01 7.19
C ASN A 220 16.97 -2.16 5.69
N PRO A 221 17.24 -3.36 5.09
CA PRO A 221 17.10 -3.56 3.65
C PRO A 221 15.67 -3.89 3.22
N VAL A 222 14.77 -4.23 4.17
CA VAL A 222 13.45 -4.78 3.86
C VAL A 222 12.30 -3.88 4.30
N ILE A 223 12.44 -3.17 5.41
CA ILE A 223 11.41 -2.26 5.94
C ILE A 223 11.56 -0.87 5.35
N ASN A 224 12.53 -0.07 5.76
CA ASN A 224 12.86 1.23 5.18
C ASN A 224 11.61 2.07 4.84
N THR A 225 11.39 2.45 3.56
CA THR A 225 10.25 3.26 3.12
C THR A 225 8.88 2.58 3.28
N ARG A 226 8.82 1.28 3.56
CA ARG A 226 7.58 0.56 3.87
C ARG A 226 7.03 0.94 5.26
N SER A 227 7.88 1.31 6.24
CA SER A 227 7.46 1.83 7.54
C SER A 227 6.96 3.26 7.44
N PHE A 228 6.11 3.66 8.39
CA PHE A 228 5.71 5.05 8.59
C PHE A 228 6.82 5.95 9.17
N GLY A 229 7.88 5.37 9.76
CA GLY A 229 9.02 6.12 10.32
C GLY A 229 9.72 5.41 11.46
N GLU A 230 10.55 6.17 12.23
CA GLU A 230 11.32 5.66 13.37
C GLU A 230 10.71 5.98 14.73
N ASP A 231 9.64 6.78 14.79
CA ASP A 231 8.99 7.17 16.05
C ASP A 231 7.85 6.21 16.39
N PRO A 232 7.94 5.45 17.49
CA PRO A 232 6.90 4.48 17.85
C PRO A 232 5.51 5.10 18.04
N ALA A 233 5.43 6.32 18.57
CA ALA A 233 4.16 7.01 18.81
C ALA A 233 3.50 7.46 17.49
N GLN A 234 4.28 8.02 16.56
CA GLN A 234 3.80 8.41 15.24
C GLN A 234 3.38 7.18 14.43
N VAL A 235 4.20 6.12 14.39
CA VAL A 235 3.86 4.86 13.72
C VAL A 235 2.57 4.29 14.29
N SER A 236 2.42 4.24 15.62
CA SER A 236 1.20 3.79 16.30
C SER A 236 -0.05 4.56 15.87
N SER A 237 0.06 5.89 15.80
CA SER A 237 -1.06 6.76 15.40
C SER A 237 -1.50 6.50 13.95
N LEU A 238 -0.54 6.37 13.01
CA LEU A 238 -0.80 6.14 11.58
C LEU A 238 -1.33 4.72 11.33
N VAL A 239 -0.77 3.71 12.03
CA VAL A 239 -1.25 2.32 12.02
C VAL A 239 -2.72 2.25 12.45
N ALA A 240 -3.06 2.87 13.59
CA ALA A 240 -4.43 2.87 14.11
C ALA A 240 -5.40 3.60 13.15
N ALA A 241 -4.98 4.71 12.56
CA ALA A 241 -5.78 5.46 11.59
C ALA A 241 -6.07 4.64 10.33
N TYR A 242 -5.06 3.99 9.74
CA TYR A 242 -5.25 3.09 8.61
C TYR A 242 -6.27 1.98 8.91
N ILE A 243 -6.12 1.30 10.06
CA ILE A 243 -7.01 0.22 10.48
C ILE A 243 -8.46 0.70 10.58
N ARG A 244 -8.70 1.88 11.21
CA ARG A 244 -10.06 2.45 11.27
C ARG A 244 -10.64 2.70 9.88
N GLY A 245 -9.87 3.33 8.98
CA GLY A 245 -10.29 3.61 7.61
C GLY A 245 -10.65 2.34 6.84
N ALA A 246 -9.81 1.31 6.93
CA ALA A 246 -10.01 0.03 6.26
C ALA A 246 -11.23 -0.73 6.80
N ARG A 247 -11.31 -0.93 8.12
CA ARG A 247 -12.36 -1.73 8.74
C ARG A 247 -13.75 -1.09 8.64
N ASN A 248 -13.84 0.23 8.76
CA ASN A 248 -15.10 0.96 8.57
C ASN A 248 -15.63 0.86 7.14
N ASN A 249 -14.81 0.43 6.18
CA ASN A 249 -15.18 0.21 4.79
C ASN A 249 -15.09 -1.29 4.37
N GLY A 250 -15.17 -2.20 5.35
CA GLY A 250 -15.39 -3.62 5.12
C GLY A 250 -14.17 -4.43 4.71
N LEU A 251 -12.94 -3.95 4.97
CA LEU A 251 -11.69 -4.63 4.67
C LEU A 251 -11.02 -5.10 5.96
N LEU A 252 -10.70 -6.38 6.05
CA LEU A 252 -9.88 -6.95 7.12
C LEU A 252 -8.45 -6.44 7.00
N THR A 253 -7.78 -6.31 8.16
CA THR A 253 -6.41 -5.80 8.27
C THR A 253 -5.50 -6.81 8.95
N ALA A 254 -4.18 -6.72 8.68
CA ALA A 254 -3.15 -7.50 9.35
C ALA A 254 -1.96 -6.61 9.68
N ALA A 255 -1.74 -6.32 10.96
CA ALA A 255 -0.54 -5.59 11.41
C ALA A 255 0.69 -6.48 11.30
N LYS A 256 1.79 -5.98 10.72
CA LYS A 256 3.00 -6.75 10.43
C LYS A 256 4.28 -5.93 10.60
N HIS A 257 5.42 -6.59 10.90
CA HIS A 257 5.71 -8.00 11.06
C HIS A 257 6.09 -8.27 12.52
N PHE A 258 5.20 -8.90 13.29
CA PHE A 258 5.40 -9.10 14.73
C PHE A 258 6.62 -10.02 15.05
N PRO A 259 7.45 -9.73 16.07
CA PRO A 259 7.32 -8.68 17.10
C PRO A 259 7.91 -7.32 16.73
N GLY A 260 8.32 -7.07 15.48
CA GLY A 260 8.92 -5.86 14.95
C GLY A 260 10.18 -6.16 14.15
N HIS A 261 10.16 -5.84 12.86
CA HIS A 261 11.25 -6.11 11.90
C HIS A 261 12.13 -4.88 11.62
N GLY A 262 11.82 -3.73 12.27
CA GLY A 262 12.39 -2.43 11.89
C GLY A 262 13.86 -2.22 12.27
N ASP A 263 14.41 -3.03 13.19
CA ASP A 263 15.82 -2.95 13.65
C ASP A 263 16.77 -3.89 12.89
N THR A 264 16.26 -4.79 12.07
CA THR A 264 17.08 -5.80 11.41
C THR A 264 17.97 -5.22 10.31
N SER A 265 19.15 -5.82 10.11
CA SER A 265 20.10 -5.50 9.04
C SER A 265 20.18 -6.57 7.94
N THR A 266 19.35 -7.61 8.04
CA THR A 266 19.28 -8.73 7.09
C THR A 266 17.87 -8.84 6.55
N ASP A 267 17.73 -9.17 5.28
CA ASP A 267 16.44 -9.46 4.65
C ASP A 267 15.98 -10.88 5.00
N SER A 268 14.83 -10.99 5.68
CA SER A 268 14.24 -12.28 6.07
C SER A 268 13.76 -13.14 4.89
N HIS A 269 13.64 -12.56 3.68
CA HIS A 269 13.40 -13.34 2.47
C HIS A 269 14.61 -14.18 2.05
N LEU A 270 15.81 -13.75 2.43
CA LEU A 270 17.09 -14.36 2.02
C LEU A 270 17.76 -15.19 3.13
N GLY A 271 17.46 -14.90 4.39
CA GLY A 271 18.07 -15.59 5.53
C GLY A 271 17.51 -15.15 6.87
N VAL A 272 18.03 -15.69 7.96
CA VAL A 272 17.56 -15.35 9.31
C VAL A 272 17.98 -13.92 9.66
N ALA A 273 17.01 -13.05 9.88
CA ALA A 273 17.22 -11.72 10.40
C ALA A 273 17.08 -11.71 11.93
N ALA A 274 17.87 -10.91 12.63
CA ALA A 274 17.87 -10.84 14.09
C ALA A 274 17.55 -9.43 14.59
N VAL A 275 16.72 -9.35 15.65
CA VAL A 275 16.49 -8.16 16.45
C VAL A 275 17.32 -8.27 17.72
N ASN A 276 18.41 -7.48 17.79
CA ASN A 276 19.40 -7.53 18.88
C ASN A 276 19.15 -6.44 19.93
N ARG A 277 17.92 -6.28 20.37
CA ARG A 277 17.49 -5.29 21.37
C ARG A 277 17.33 -5.91 22.75
N THR A 278 17.40 -5.05 23.79
CA THR A 278 16.97 -5.45 25.14
C THR A 278 15.45 -5.59 25.18
N ARG A 279 14.92 -6.28 26.18
CA ARG A 279 13.47 -6.44 26.36
C ARG A 279 12.78 -5.07 26.56
N GLU A 280 13.44 -4.15 27.29
CA GLU A 280 12.95 -2.78 27.50
C GLU A 280 12.81 -2.04 26.18
N GLN A 281 13.82 -2.11 25.32
CA GLN A 281 13.78 -1.49 23.98
C GLN A 281 12.68 -2.08 23.10
N ILE A 282 12.48 -3.40 23.11
CA ILE A 282 11.38 -4.03 22.38
C ILE A 282 10.02 -3.53 22.91
N ASN A 283 9.86 -3.45 24.22
CA ASN A 283 8.63 -2.96 24.83
C ASN A 283 8.35 -1.48 24.53
N GLU A 284 9.38 -0.65 24.43
CA GLU A 284 9.26 0.81 24.21
C GLU A 284 9.19 1.19 22.73
N ILE A 285 9.80 0.40 21.84
CA ILE A 285 9.95 0.76 20.43
C ILE A 285 9.10 -0.14 19.52
N ASP A 286 9.25 -1.46 19.62
CA ASP A 286 8.69 -2.39 18.63
C ASP A 286 7.24 -2.78 18.93
N LEU A 287 6.87 -2.98 20.21
CA LEU A 287 5.52 -3.42 20.58
C LEU A 287 4.41 -2.34 20.57
N PRO A 288 4.68 -1.04 20.81
CA PRO A 288 3.61 -0.04 20.88
C PRO A 288 2.75 0.06 19.61
N PRO A 289 3.28 0.00 18.37
CA PRO A 289 2.44 0.01 17.18
C PRO A 289 1.51 -1.21 17.07
N PHE A 290 1.93 -2.39 17.53
CA PHE A 290 1.07 -3.58 17.59
C PHE A 290 -0.01 -3.43 18.64
N GLN A 291 0.32 -2.84 19.82
CA GLN A 291 -0.68 -2.52 20.84
C GLN A 291 -1.72 -1.53 20.31
N ALA A 292 -1.28 -0.51 19.56
CA ALA A 292 -2.17 0.44 18.90
C ALA A 292 -3.03 -0.23 17.83
N ALA A 293 -2.46 -1.15 17.04
CA ALA A 293 -3.19 -1.93 16.05
C ALA A 293 -4.29 -2.81 16.71
N ILE A 294 -3.96 -3.50 17.82
CA ILE A 294 -4.90 -4.29 18.59
C ILE A 294 -6.03 -3.41 19.14
N SER A 295 -5.68 -2.25 19.70
CA SER A 295 -6.65 -1.29 20.25
C SER A 295 -7.55 -0.68 19.16
N ALA A 296 -7.05 -0.50 17.94
CA ALA A 296 -7.81 -0.07 16.76
C ALA A 296 -8.67 -1.20 16.15
N GLY A 297 -8.52 -2.43 16.66
CA GLY A 297 -9.32 -3.59 16.26
C GLY A 297 -8.78 -4.33 15.03
N THR A 298 -7.46 -4.37 14.80
CA THR A 298 -6.90 -5.19 13.71
C THR A 298 -7.41 -6.62 13.75
N ASP A 299 -7.73 -7.17 12.61
CA ASP A 299 -8.34 -8.50 12.50
C ASP A 299 -7.30 -9.61 12.60
N ALA A 300 -6.08 -9.31 12.15
CA ALA A 300 -4.96 -10.23 12.22
C ALA A 300 -3.65 -9.53 12.63
N VAL A 301 -2.70 -10.35 13.09
CA VAL A 301 -1.29 -9.99 13.25
C VAL A 301 -0.47 -11.02 12.49
N MET A 302 0.43 -10.55 11.63
CA MET A 302 1.37 -11.39 10.87
C MET A 302 2.69 -11.48 11.64
N VAL A 303 3.14 -12.72 11.87
CA VAL A 303 4.38 -13.00 12.61
C VAL A 303 5.55 -13.20 11.65
N ALA A 304 6.64 -12.52 11.90
CA ALA A 304 7.85 -12.54 11.07
C ALA A 304 8.70 -13.80 11.26
N HIS A 305 9.54 -14.10 10.27
CA HIS A 305 10.58 -15.15 10.35
C HIS A 305 11.92 -14.55 10.82
N ILE A 306 11.92 -13.96 12.01
CA ILE A 306 13.08 -13.30 12.63
C ILE A 306 13.39 -13.91 13.99
N THR A 307 14.65 -13.84 14.41
CA THR A 307 15.06 -14.18 15.77
C THR A 307 15.03 -12.94 16.65
N ALA A 308 14.63 -13.12 17.91
CA ALA A 308 14.70 -12.11 18.96
C ALA A 308 15.21 -12.80 20.24
N PRO A 309 16.52 -12.95 20.43
CA PRO A 309 17.12 -13.83 21.49
C PRO A 309 16.65 -13.48 22.90
N VAL A 310 16.34 -12.21 23.17
CA VAL A 310 15.85 -11.79 24.50
C VAL A 310 14.39 -12.23 24.74
N LEU A 311 13.62 -12.54 23.70
CA LEU A 311 12.23 -13.01 23.78
C LEU A 311 12.15 -14.53 23.66
N GLU A 312 13.01 -15.14 22.84
CA GLU A 312 13.13 -16.57 22.60
C GLU A 312 14.60 -16.97 22.65
N PRO A 313 15.06 -17.52 23.78
CA PRO A 313 16.47 -17.91 23.92
C PRO A 313 16.93 -19.08 23.03
N ASP A 314 15.98 -19.90 22.57
CA ASP A 314 16.26 -20.99 21.65
C ASP A 314 16.52 -20.45 20.24
N GLN A 315 17.78 -20.37 19.85
CA GLN A 315 18.22 -19.81 18.57
C GLN A 315 17.86 -20.67 17.36
N SER A 316 17.39 -21.91 17.56
CA SER A 316 16.81 -22.73 16.50
C SER A 316 15.38 -22.30 16.13
N ARG A 317 14.82 -21.31 16.83
CA ARG A 317 13.47 -20.79 16.63
C ARG A 317 13.49 -19.36 16.12
N VAL A 318 12.59 -19.11 15.20
CA VAL A 318 12.20 -17.75 14.78
C VAL A 318 10.87 -17.40 15.43
N ALA A 319 10.47 -16.12 15.39
CA ALA A 319 9.24 -15.69 16.06
C ALA A 319 8.01 -16.51 15.66
N THR A 320 7.91 -16.94 14.40
CA THR A 320 6.78 -17.73 13.87
C THR A 320 6.59 -19.07 14.57
N ASN A 321 7.65 -19.77 14.91
CA ASN A 321 7.58 -21.09 15.57
C ASN A 321 7.91 -21.03 17.09
N SER A 322 7.90 -19.81 17.68
CA SER A 322 8.14 -19.57 19.10
C SER A 322 6.84 -19.44 19.89
N PRO A 323 6.52 -20.42 20.80
CA PRO A 323 5.39 -20.27 21.73
C PRO A 323 5.57 -19.08 22.67
N ALA A 324 6.80 -18.74 23.05
CA ALA A 324 7.09 -17.60 23.94
C ALA A 324 6.65 -16.28 23.27
N ILE A 325 6.91 -16.11 21.98
CA ILE A 325 6.58 -14.89 21.24
C ILE A 325 5.08 -14.88 20.86
N VAL A 326 4.60 -15.94 20.18
CA VAL A 326 3.23 -15.96 19.65
C VAL A 326 2.20 -16.08 20.77
N THR A 327 2.34 -17.08 21.62
CA THR A 327 1.36 -17.30 22.71
C THR A 327 1.66 -16.40 23.90
N GLY A 328 2.91 -16.33 24.35
CA GLY A 328 3.29 -15.59 25.56
C GLY A 328 3.13 -14.08 25.38
N ILE A 329 3.75 -13.50 24.37
CA ILE A 329 3.73 -12.03 24.19
C ILE A 329 2.46 -11.61 23.46
N LEU A 330 2.23 -12.07 22.22
CA LEU A 330 1.12 -11.55 21.41
C LEU A 330 -0.26 -11.87 22.03
N LYS A 331 -0.51 -13.12 22.37
CA LYS A 331 -1.85 -13.52 22.87
C LYS A 331 -2.08 -13.23 24.34
N GLN A 332 -1.07 -13.48 25.22
CA GLN A 332 -1.25 -13.34 26.66
C GLN A 332 -0.88 -11.94 27.16
N GLN A 333 0.31 -11.43 26.85
CA GLN A 333 0.77 -10.13 27.34
C GLN A 333 0.02 -8.98 26.64
N LEU A 334 -0.08 -8.97 25.29
CA LEU A 334 -0.78 -7.94 24.53
C LEU A 334 -2.29 -8.19 24.40
N GLY A 335 -2.78 -9.36 24.81
CA GLY A 335 -4.21 -9.71 24.86
C GLY A 335 -4.86 -9.90 23.49
N PHE A 336 -4.10 -10.17 22.42
CA PHE A 336 -4.64 -10.31 21.07
C PHE A 336 -5.56 -11.53 20.93
N LYS A 337 -6.78 -11.33 20.44
CA LYS A 337 -7.82 -12.36 20.27
C LYS A 337 -8.12 -12.71 18.80
N GLY A 338 -7.59 -11.92 17.84
CA GLY A 338 -7.81 -12.09 16.40
C GLY A 338 -7.06 -13.27 15.81
N LEU A 339 -6.92 -13.27 14.47
CA LEU A 339 -6.16 -14.25 13.72
C LEU A 339 -4.65 -13.98 13.83
N VAL A 340 -3.89 -15.00 14.18
CA VAL A 340 -2.43 -14.97 14.07
C VAL A 340 -2.04 -15.70 12.79
N ILE A 341 -1.38 -14.99 11.89
CA ILE A 341 -0.95 -15.54 10.60
C ILE A 341 0.57 -15.49 10.48
N THR A 342 1.15 -16.38 9.72
CA THR A 342 2.59 -16.34 9.43
C THR A 342 2.89 -15.36 8.32
N ASP A 343 4.14 -14.91 8.21
CA ASP A 343 4.70 -14.48 6.94
C ASP A 343 4.84 -15.68 5.99
N ALA A 344 5.31 -15.48 4.78
CA ALA A 344 5.38 -16.51 3.76
C ALA A 344 6.34 -17.65 4.17
N MET A 345 5.80 -18.87 4.27
CA MET A 345 6.53 -20.06 4.78
C MET A 345 7.63 -20.55 3.82
N ASP A 346 7.69 -19.98 2.61
CA ASP A 346 8.76 -20.26 1.62
C ASP A 346 9.99 -19.33 1.77
N MET A 347 9.97 -18.38 2.71
CA MET A 347 11.07 -17.43 2.93
C MET A 347 12.30 -18.08 3.56
N GLY A 348 13.50 -17.59 3.17
CA GLY A 348 14.78 -18.07 3.65
C GLY A 348 14.96 -17.98 5.17
N GLY A 349 14.38 -16.97 5.81
CA GLY A 349 14.39 -16.80 7.27
C GLY A 349 13.78 -17.97 8.03
N LEU A 350 12.73 -18.61 7.48
CA LEU A 350 12.12 -19.81 8.08
C LEU A 350 12.77 -21.10 7.57
N THR A 351 12.95 -21.23 6.25
CA THR A 351 13.41 -22.49 5.67
C THR A 351 14.81 -22.89 6.14
N SER A 352 15.65 -21.93 6.50
CA SER A 352 16.99 -22.18 7.04
C SER A 352 17.01 -22.77 8.44
N VAL A 353 15.92 -22.70 9.22
CA VAL A 353 15.85 -23.35 10.55
C VAL A 353 15.32 -24.79 10.47
N TYR A 354 15.00 -25.28 9.25
CA TYR A 354 14.62 -26.66 8.97
C TYR A 354 15.57 -27.28 7.94
N PRO A 355 16.80 -27.68 8.37
CA PRO A 355 17.88 -28.08 7.45
C PRO A 355 17.62 -29.39 6.72
N GLU A 356 16.67 -30.21 7.18
CA GLU A 356 16.28 -31.46 6.54
C GLU A 356 15.67 -31.28 5.15
N GLY A 357 15.07 -30.11 4.88
CA GLY A 357 14.47 -29.77 3.59
C GLY A 357 13.27 -30.64 3.18
N GLY A 358 12.66 -30.32 2.03
CA GLY A 358 11.58 -31.10 1.43
C GLY A 358 10.34 -31.26 2.33
N SER A 359 9.65 -32.41 2.17
CA SER A 359 8.38 -32.67 2.88
C SER A 359 8.55 -32.81 4.40
N ALA A 360 9.72 -33.22 4.87
CA ALA A 360 10.00 -33.30 6.30
C ALA A 360 10.04 -31.91 6.94
N ALA A 361 10.77 -30.97 6.32
CA ALA A 361 10.82 -29.58 6.74
C ALA A 361 9.43 -28.93 6.72
N ALA A 362 8.67 -29.12 5.63
CA ALA A 362 7.32 -28.57 5.51
C ALA A 362 6.38 -29.10 6.60
N ARG A 363 6.47 -30.41 6.91
CA ARG A 363 5.74 -31.04 8.02
C ARG A 363 6.10 -30.42 9.37
N HIS A 364 7.39 -30.34 9.71
CA HIS A 364 7.85 -29.84 11.00
C HIS A 364 7.49 -28.35 11.14
N ALA A 365 7.72 -27.55 10.09
CA ALA A 365 7.36 -26.14 10.09
C ALA A 365 5.85 -25.90 10.35
N ALA A 366 4.97 -26.69 9.70
CA ALA A 366 3.53 -26.59 9.92
C ALA A 366 3.12 -26.94 11.35
N ILE A 367 3.67 -28.04 11.89
CA ILE A 367 3.38 -28.51 13.26
C ILE A 367 3.85 -27.48 14.29
N ASP A 368 5.10 -27.03 14.22
CA ASP A 368 5.68 -26.09 15.18
C ASP A 368 4.98 -24.74 15.13
N THR A 369 4.60 -24.28 13.95
CA THR A 369 3.84 -23.03 13.74
C THR A 369 2.47 -23.10 14.43
N VAL A 370 1.74 -24.21 14.31
CA VAL A 370 0.43 -24.40 14.98
C VAL A 370 0.62 -24.53 16.49
N ARG A 371 1.66 -25.21 16.96
CA ARG A 371 2.03 -25.33 18.38
C ARG A 371 2.39 -23.96 18.98
N ALA A 372 3.11 -23.13 18.24
CA ALA A 372 3.42 -21.76 18.68
C ALA A 372 2.17 -20.92 18.91
N GLY A 373 1.09 -21.22 18.19
CA GLY A 373 -0.18 -20.54 18.35
C GLY A 373 -0.71 -19.85 17.11
N ASN A 374 -0.07 -19.98 15.94
CA ASN A 374 -0.59 -19.38 14.70
C ASN A 374 -1.88 -20.08 14.25
N ASP A 375 -2.77 -19.32 13.63
CA ASP A 375 -4.08 -19.77 13.17
C ASP A 375 -4.12 -20.05 11.68
N MET A 376 -3.27 -19.38 10.89
CA MET A 376 -3.15 -19.57 9.43
C MET A 376 -1.69 -19.52 9.00
N MET A 377 -1.39 -20.26 7.94
CA MET A 377 -0.05 -20.38 7.36
C MET A 377 -0.09 -19.99 5.88
N LEU A 378 0.86 -19.13 5.46
CA LEU A 378 0.94 -18.60 4.12
C LEU A 378 2.02 -19.31 3.31
N LEU A 379 1.70 -19.73 2.07
CA LEU A 379 2.65 -19.97 0.99
C LEU A 379 3.72 -21.04 1.27
N PHE A 380 3.32 -22.27 1.52
CA PHE A 380 4.27 -23.38 1.56
C PHE A 380 4.79 -23.72 0.16
N THR A 381 6.09 -23.95 0.03
CA THR A 381 6.70 -24.54 -1.18
C THR A 381 6.19 -25.97 -1.40
N ASP A 382 6.11 -26.77 -0.32
CA ASP A 382 5.52 -28.11 -0.32
C ASP A 382 4.23 -28.12 0.51
N LEU A 383 3.12 -27.74 -0.14
CA LEU A 383 1.80 -27.75 0.49
C LEU A 383 1.36 -29.16 0.88
N ASP A 384 1.67 -30.18 0.08
CA ASP A 384 1.26 -31.55 0.34
C ASP A 384 1.92 -32.11 1.61
N GLY A 385 3.23 -31.88 1.75
CA GLY A 385 4.00 -32.28 2.93
C GLY A 385 3.50 -31.57 4.20
N ALA A 386 3.26 -30.26 4.13
CA ALA A 386 2.73 -29.48 5.26
C ALA A 386 1.32 -29.94 5.67
N TYR A 387 0.41 -30.06 4.71
CA TYR A 387 -0.97 -30.49 4.93
C TYR A 387 -1.08 -31.88 5.54
N LYS A 388 -0.45 -32.89 4.90
CA LYS A 388 -0.44 -34.27 5.38
C LYS A 388 0.28 -34.41 6.72
N GLY A 389 1.36 -33.64 6.91
CA GLY A 389 2.08 -33.57 8.17
C GLY A 389 1.22 -33.12 9.32
N LEU A 390 0.50 -32.01 9.13
CA LEU A 390 -0.41 -31.49 10.16
C LEU A 390 -1.59 -32.43 10.40
N LEU A 391 -2.18 -33.00 9.36
CA LEU A 391 -3.26 -34.00 9.47
C LEU A 391 -2.81 -35.20 10.31
N SER A 392 -1.65 -35.78 10.02
CA SER A 392 -1.09 -36.89 10.76
C SER A 392 -0.82 -36.55 12.23
N ALA A 393 -0.33 -35.34 12.51
CA ALA A 393 -0.05 -34.89 13.88
C ALA A 393 -1.34 -34.76 14.72
N VAL A 394 -2.45 -34.35 14.09
CA VAL A 394 -3.76 -34.29 14.79
C VAL A 394 -4.33 -35.70 14.98
N GLN A 395 -4.25 -36.57 13.97
CA GLN A 395 -4.74 -37.95 14.06
C GLN A 395 -4.00 -38.78 15.10
N SER A 396 -2.69 -38.52 15.28
CA SER A 396 -1.87 -39.19 16.31
C SER A 396 -2.06 -38.59 17.72
N GLY A 397 -2.77 -37.48 17.87
CA GLY A 397 -2.93 -36.76 19.13
C GLY A 397 -1.75 -35.85 19.51
N GLU A 398 -0.76 -35.69 18.64
CA GLU A 398 0.39 -34.78 18.80
C GLU A 398 -0.06 -33.30 18.88
N ILE A 399 -1.11 -32.95 18.11
CA ILE A 399 -1.84 -31.70 18.22
C ILE A 399 -3.30 -32.02 18.57
N PRO A 400 -3.87 -31.47 19.64
CA PRO A 400 -5.28 -31.67 19.96
C PRO A 400 -6.20 -31.09 18.87
N GLU A 401 -7.23 -31.86 18.42
CA GLU A 401 -8.19 -31.37 17.42
C GLU A 401 -8.86 -30.06 17.89
N LYS A 402 -9.08 -29.89 19.20
CA LYS A 402 -9.57 -28.64 19.78
C LYS A 402 -8.74 -27.41 19.37
N ARG A 403 -7.41 -27.57 19.25
CA ARG A 403 -6.52 -26.48 18.81
C ARG A 403 -6.81 -26.08 17.36
N ILE A 404 -7.12 -27.07 16.51
CA ILE A 404 -7.55 -26.83 15.12
C ILE A 404 -8.91 -26.12 15.10
N ASP A 405 -9.87 -26.62 15.90
CA ASP A 405 -11.20 -26.01 16.01
C ASP A 405 -11.16 -24.53 16.41
N GLU A 406 -10.28 -24.18 17.34
CA GLU A 406 -10.08 -22.79 17.79
C GLU A 406 -9.62 -21.89 16.62
N SER A 407 -8.67 -22.35 15.79
CA SER A 407 -8.21 -21.61 14.64
C SER A 407 -9.27 -21.49 13.56
N VAL A 408 -9.91 -22.61 13.21
CA VAL A 408 -10.92 -22.65 12.15
C VAL A 408 -12.13 -21.79 12.52
N LEU A 409 -12.54 -21.79 13.79
CA LEU A 409 -13.62 -20.92 14.24
C LEU A 409 -13.31 -19.43 14.03
N LYS A 410 -12.08 -19.00 14.31
CA LYS A 410 -11.64 -17.62 14.04
C LYS A 410 -11.67 -17.30 12.54
N ILE A 411 -11.21 -18.23 11.69
CA ILE A 411 -11.22 -18.08 10.23
C ILE A 411 -12.66 -17.95 9.72
N LEU A 412 -13.57 -18.80 10.19
CA LEU A 412 -14.99 -18.73 9.79
C LEU A 412 -15.66 -17.43 10.26
N ARG A 413 -15.34 -16.96 11.47
CA ARG A 413 -15.79 -15.65 12.00
C ARG A 413 -15.28 -14.51 11.13
N ALA A 414 -14.01 -14.52 10.71
CA ALA A 414 -13.44 -13.53 9.80
C ALA A 414 -14.17 -13.53 8.45
N LYS A 415 -14.45 -14.70 7.87
CA LYS A 415 -15.28 -14.81 6.64
C LYS A 415 -16.68 -14.21 6.84
N ALA A 416 -17.33 -14.52 7.94
CA ALA A 416 -18.67 -14.02 8.23
C ALA A 416 -18.68 -12.50 8.49
N SER A 417 -17.64 -11.95 9.15
CA SER A 417 -17.56 -10.52 9.47
C SER A 417 -17.48 -9.60 8.26
N VAL A 418 -17.11 -10.15 7.08
CA VAL A 418 -17.06 -9.44 5.79
C VAL A 418 -18.18 -9.89 4.82
N GLY A 419 -19.15 -10.65 5.32
CA GLY A 419 -20.36 -11.04 4.59
C GLY A 419 -20.21 -12.25 3.68
N LEU A 420 -19.09 -12.98 3.70
CA LEU A 420 -18.86 -14.17 2.86
C LEU A 420 -19.83 -15.32 3.17
N ASN A 421 -20.44 -15.35 4.35
CA ASN A 421 -21.49 -16.30 4.72
C ASN A 421 -22.83 -16.04 4.02
N LYS A 422 -23.00 -14.84 3.42
CA LYS A 422 -24.24 -14.41 2.73
C LYS A 422 -24.07 -14.44 1.22
N ALA A 423 -22.96 -13.88 0.72
CA ALA A 423 -22.60 -13.88 -0.69
C ALA A 423 -21.09 -13.85 -0.86
N SER A 424 -20.55 -14.61 -1.83
CA SER A 424 -19.11 -14.74 -2.06
C SER A 424 -18.62 -14.04 -3.32
N GLN A 425 -19.50 -13.58 -4.18
CA GLN A 425 -19.18 -12.95 -5.46
C GLN A 425 -19.37 -11.44 -5.42
N VAL A 426 -18.65 -10.70 -6.26
CA VAL A 426 -18.82 -9.26 -6.47
C VAL A 426 -19.50 -8.96 -7.78
N ASP A 427 -20.26 -7.87 -7.83
CA ASP A 427 -20.86 -7.38 -9.06
C ASP A 427 -19.80 -6.61 -9.87
N ILE A 428 -19.35 -7.19 -10.96
CA ILE A 428 -18.33 -6.59 -11.84
C ILE A 428 -18.78 -5.26 -12.46
N ASN A 429 -20.09 -5.01 -12.58
CA ASN A 429 -20.60 -3.74 -13.13
C ASN A 429 -20.35 -2.55 -12.20
N ASN A 430 -20.09 -2.80 -10.90
CA ASN A 430 -19.81 -1.74 -9.94
C ASN A 430 -18.33 -1.30 -9.93
N ILE A 431 -17.43 -2.03 -10.58
CA ILE A 431 -15.99 -1.77 -10.55
C ILE A 431 -15.67 -0.36 -11.04
N SER A 432 -16.20 0.04 -12.20
CA SER A 432 -15.93 1.35 -12.81
C SER A 432 -16.45 2.55 -12.00
N SER A 433 -17.42 2.33 -11.10
CA SER A 433 -17.94 3.40 -10.22
C SER A 433 -17.08 3.64 -8.98
N VAL A 434 -16.20 2.69 -8.63
CA VAL A 434 -15.40 2.70 -7.40
C VAL A 434 -13.92 2.94 -7.68
N ILE A 435 -13.35 2.21 -8.65
CA ILE A 435 -11.92 2.23 -8.96
C ILE A 435 -11.51 3.62 -9.51
N SER A 436 -10.42 4.17 -8.97
CA SER A 436 -9.83 5.44 -9.42
C SER A 436 -10.83 6.58 -9.58
N SER A 437 -11.80 6.68 -8.67
CA SER A 437 -12.73 7.81 -8.71
C SER A 437 -11.97 9.15 -8.67
N PRO A 438 -12.47 10.23 -9.29
CA PRO A 438 -11.81 11.53 -9.25
C PRO A 438 -11.43 11.99 -7.84
N GLN A 439 -12.29 11.72 -6.85
CA GLN A 439 -12.03 12.05 -5.46
C GLN A 439 -10.85 11.22 -4.89
N ASN A 440 -10.75 9.93 -5.23
CA ASN A 440 -9.66 9.08 -4.78
C ASN A 440 -8.31 9.57 -5.34
N LEU A 441 -8.28 9.96 -6.62
CA LEU A 441 -7.07 10.49 -7.27
C LEU A 441 -6.62 11.81 -6.63
N VAL A 442 -7.56 12.72 -6.34
CA VAL A 442 -7.26 13.99 -5.63
C VAL A 442 -6.70 13.70 -4.24
N THR A 443 -7.29 12.78 -3.48
CA THR A 443 -6.82 12.42 -2.15
C THR A 443 -5.42 11.81 -2.19
N ALA A 444 -5.15 10.90 -3.13
CA ALA A 444 -3.83 10.30 -3.29
C ALA A 444 -2.76 11.34 -3.65
N GLN A 445 -3.09 12.30 -4.52
CA GLN A 445 -2.18 13.41 -4.83
C GLN A 445 -1.96 14.32 -3.63
N GLN A 446 -3.00 14.64 -2.86
CA GLN A 446 -2.88 15.45 -1.64
C GLN A 446 -1.97 14.80 -0.59
N ILE A 447 -2.02 13.47 -0.45
CA ILE A 447 -1.13 12.72 0.43
C ILE A 447 0.32 12.91 -0.01
N ALA A 448 0.60 12.69 -1.30
CA ALA A 448 1.94 12.83 -1.85
C ALA A 448 2.46 14.27 -1.74
N ASP A 449 1.64 15.27 -2.09
CA ASP A 449 1.98 16.70 -1.98
C ASP A 449 2.36 17.09 -0.54
N SER A 450 1.63 16.56 0.46
CA SER A 450 1.87 16.85 1.88
C SER A 450 3.18 16.27 2.41
N ALA A 451 3.73 15.26 1.73
CA ALA A 451 4.92 14.54 2.16
C ALA A 451 6.23 15.15 1.67
N ILE A 452 6.23 15.96 0.60
CA ILE A 452 7.45 16.46 -0.02
C ILE A 452 8.24 17.29 0.99
N THR A 453 9.47 16.84 1.28
CA THR A 453 10.31 17.38 2.35
C THR A 453 11.56 18.03 1.77
N LEU A 454 11.77 19.32 2.04
CA LEU A 454 13.00 20.03 1.74
C LEU A 454 13.97 19.88 2.92
N VAL A 455 14.99 19.03 2.78
CA VAL A 455 15.97 18.79 3.84
C VAL A 455 17.08 19.83 3.80
N ARG A 456 17.64 20.10 2.62
CA ARG A 456 18.71 21.09 2.38
C ARG A 456 18.39 21.97 1.18
N ASP A 457 18.71 23.25 1.27
CA ASP A 457 18.72 24.23 0.17
C ASP A 457 19.82 25.27 0.45
N ASN A 458 21.08 24.81 0.49
CA ASN A 458 22.23 25.64 0.79
C ASN A 458 22.59 26.53 -0.42
N GLY A 459 22.41 26.01 -1.63
CA GLY A 459 22.58 26.75 -2.88
C GLY A 459 21.46 27.73 -3.17
N ARG A 460 20.38 27.76 -2.38
CA ARG A 460 19.19 28.62 -2.58
C ARG A 460 18.62 28.48 -3.99
N MET A 461 18.54 27.24 -4.47
CA MET A 461 18.08 26.91 -5.81
C MET A 461 16.57 26.90 -5.95
N LEU A 462 15.84 26.78 -4.84
CA LEU A 462 14.38 26.59 -4.87
C LEU A 462 13.62 27.89 -4.62
N PRO A 463 12.50 28.11 -5.29
CA PRO A 463 11.95 27.27 -6.37
C PRO A 463 12.75 27.43 -7.66
N LEU A 464 12.81 26.33 -8.46
CA LEU A 464 13.45 26.33 -9.76
C LEU A 464 12.76 27.37 -10.68
N ARG A 465 13.56 28.22 -11.32
CA ARG A 465 13.11 29.27 -12.24
C ARG A 465 13.80 29.11 -13.58
N PRO A 466 13.39 28.15 -14.42
CA PRO A 466 13.96 28.04 -15.75
C PRO A 466 13.66 29.32 -16.52
N GLN A 467 14.67 29.87 -17.18
CA GLN A 467 14.47 31.02 -18.06
C GLN A 467 13.59 30.55 -19.23
N ARG A 468 12.39 31.17 -19.35
CA ARG A 468 11.59 30.97 -20.55
C ARG A 468 12.33 31.66 -21.70
N HIS A 469 12.93 30.90 -22.59
CA HIS A 469 13.27 31.46 -23.88
C HIS A 469 11.97 31.90 -24.54
N SER A 470 11.89 33.18 -24.93
CA SER A 470 10.79 33.64 -25.77
C SER A 470 10.82 32.76 -27.03
N ALA A 471 9.77 31.98 -27.23
CA ALA A 471 9.59 31.24 -28.47
C ALA A 471 9.29 32.23 -29.60
N SER A 472 10.28 32.91 -30.08
CA SER A 472 10.29 33.36 -31.46
C SER A 472 10.48 32.08 -32.29
N ALA A 473 9.46 31.72 -33.08
CA ALA A 473 9.53 30.58 -33.99
C ALA A 473 10.85 30.63 -34.77
N PRO A 474 11.65 29.56 -34.78
CA PRO A 474 12.90 29.58 -35.53
C PRO A 474 12.56 29.80 -37.02
N ALA A 475 13.14 30.86 -37.59
CA ALA A 475 13.18 31.00 -39.05
C ALA A 475 13.87 29.74 -39.62
N TYR A 476 13.24 29.12 -40.57
CA TYR A 476 13.78 27.97 -41.29
C TYR A 476 15.23 28.21 -41.68
N GLY A 477 16.17 27.47 -41.12
CA GLY A 477 17.49 27.37 -41.77
C GLY A 477 18.76 27.49 -40.94
N THR A 478 18.80 27.62 -39.60
CA THR A 478 20.05 27.44 -38.81
C THR A 478 19.74 27.12 -37.36
N VAL A 479 19.68 25.84 -37.00
CA VAL A 479 19.68 25.40 -35.61
C VAL A 479 21.14 25.32 -35.16
N GLN A 480 21.68 26.41 -34.60
CA GLN A 480 22.69 26.25 -33.56
C GLN A 480 21.92 25.78 -32.32
N GLN A 481 22.03 24.50 -31.99
CA GLN A 481 21.57 23.97 -30.71
C GLN A 481 22.44 24.59 -29.60
N GLU A 482 22.05 25.76 -29.09
CA GLU A 482 22.49 26.13 -27.73
C GLU A 482 21.98 25.03 -26.82
N GLY A 483 22.89 24.37 -26.09
CA GLY A 483 22.57 23.28 -25.19
C GLY A 483 21.51 23.72 -24.16
N SER A 484 20.56 22.84 -23.82
CA SER A 484 19.52 23.14 -22.84
C SER A 484 20.13 23.60 -21.50
N LYS A 485 19.57 24.67 -20.93
CA LYS A 485 20.01 25.21 -19.63
C LYS A 485 19.46 24.39 -18.46
N PHE A 486 18.57 23.44 -18.70
CA PHE A 486 18.01 22.54 -17.71
C PHE A 486 18.38 21.09 -18.03
N LEU A 487 19.16 20.48 -17.13
CA LEU A 487 19.57 19.08 -17.21
C LEU A 487 18.84 18.27 -16.13
N CYS A 488 18.18 17.19 -16.49
CA CYS A 488 17.66 16.20 -15.54
C CYS A 488 18.32 14.85 -15.80
N VAL A 489 18.97 14.28 -14.78
CA VAL A 489 19.52 12.93 -14.83
C VAL A 489 18.69 12.04 -13.90
N ILE A 490 18.07 11.01 -14.46
CA ILE A 490 17.19 10.08 -13.75
C ILE A 490 17.96 8.78 -13.52
N PHE A 491 18.31 8.53 -12.27
CA PHE A 491 19.03 7.33 -11.83
C PHE A 491 18.02 6.28 -11.38
N THR A 492 17.98 5.15 -12.06
CA THR A 492 17.07 4.03 -11.79
C THR A 492 17.81 2.71 -11.83
N ASP A 493 17.22 1.64 -11.28
CA ASP A 493 17.78 0.28 -11.35
C ASP A 493 17.76 -0.29 -12.77
N ASP A 494 16.74 0.08 -13.55
CA ASP A 494 16.56 -0.36 -14.93
C ASP A 494 15.79 0.71 -15.70
N VAL A 495 16.38 1.21 -16.78
CA VAL A 495 15.77 2.25 -17.65
C VAL A 495 14.51 1.79 -18.38
N ARG A 496 14.22 0.47 -18.38
CA ARG A 496 12.98 -0.10 -18.92
C ARG A 496 11.80 0.01 -17.97
N SER A 497 12.06 0.31 -16.68
CA SER A 497 11.01 0.51 -15.68
C SER A 497 10.23 1.80 -15.92
N ASP A 498 9.07 1.93 -15.26
CA ASP A 498 8.25 3.16 -15.31
C ASP A 498 8.81 4.30 -14.44
N ASN A 499 9.86 4.04 -13.66
CA ASN A 499 10.48 5.03 -12.78
C ASN A 499 10.93 6.27 -13.57
N GLY A 500 10.50 7.45 -13.14
CA GLY A 500 10.85 8.73 -13.76
C GLY A 500 10.04 9.10 -15.02
N ARG A 501 9.13 8.26 -15.49
CA ARG A 501 8.34 8.58 -16.70
C ARG A 501 7.31 9.68 -16.45
N GLN A 502 6.69 9.70 -15.28
CA GLN A 502 5.82 10.80 -14.87
C GLN A 502 6.63 12.06 -14.58
N LEU A 503 7.78 11.93 -13.90
CA LEU A 503 8.71 13.04 -13.67
C LEU A 503 9.09 13.71 -15.01
N GLN A 504 9.45 12.91 -16.02
CA GLN A 504 9.77 13.42 -17.37
C GLN A 504 8.60 14.21 -17.97
N ARG A 505 7.36 13.69 -17.87
CA ARG A 505 6.16 14.38 -18.38
C ARG A 505 5.92 15.71 -17.67
N GLU A 506 5.99 15.71 -16.34
CA GLU A 506 5.80 16.89 -15.51
C GLU A 506 6.86 17.97 -15.75
N LEU A 507 8.14 17.55 -15.92
CA LEU A 507 9.23 18.47 -16.24
C LEU A 507 9.04 19.09 -17.61
N ARG A 508 8.75 18.30 -18.65
CA ARG A 508 8.55 18.82 -20.00
C ARG A 508 7.35 19.75 -20.14
N ALA A 509 6.32 19.58 -19.32
CA ALA A 509 5.19 20.50 -19.26
C ALA A 509 5.59 21.90 -18.77
N ARG A 510 6.67 22.02 -17.97
CA ARG A 510 7.17 23.28 -17.40
C ARG A 510 8.41 23.80 -18.10
N VAL A 511 9.26 22.91 -18.58
CA VAL A 511 10.53 23.16 -19.25
C VAL A 511 10.59 22.27 -20.52
N PRO A 512 9.96 22.71 -21.62
CA PRO A 512 9.83 21.88 -22.84
C PRO A 512 11.18 21.45 -23.46
N ASP A 513 12.22 22.29 -23.30
CA ASP A 513 13.58 22.07 -23.81
C ASP A 513 14.49 21.36 -22.79
N ALA A 514 13.99 20.86 -21.66
CA ALA A 514 14.78 20.14 -20.68
C ALA A 514 15.50 18.94 -21.32
N HIS A 515 16.82 18.86 -21.10
CA HIS A 515 17.60 17.68 -21.47
C HIS A 515 17.45 16.62 -20.38
N ILE A 516 16.80 15.50 -20.70
CA ILE A 516 16.47 14.45 -19.72
C ILE A 516 17.15 13.15 -20.13
N ILE A 517 18.03 12.66 -19.26
CA ILE A 517 18.85 11.47 -19.47
C ILE A 517 18.47 10.43 -18.41
N PHE A 518 18.12 9.22 -18.85
CA PHE A 518 17.90 8.07 -17.97
C PHE A 518 19.18 7.27 -17.86
N VAL A 519 19.52 6.85 -16.65
CA VAL A 519 20.73 6.09 -16.34
C VAL A 519 20.40 4.90 -15.45
N ASP A 520 20.92 3.73 -15.83
CA ASP A 520 20.99 2.55 -14.95
C ASP A 520 22.44 2.03 -14.88
N PRO A 521 22.75 1.07 -14.00
CA PRO A 521 24.12 0.58 -13.82
C PRO A 521 24.78 0.03 -15.10
N ARG A 522 23.99 -0.45 -16.06
CA ARG A 522 24.49 -1.06 -17.31
C ARG A 522 24.96 -0.02 -18.30
N ILE A 523 24.34 1.17 -18.31
CA ILE A 523 24.62 2.24 -19.28
C ILE A 523 25.35 3.45 -18.68
N ALA A 524 25.55 3.47 -17.37
CA ALA A 524 26.13 4.61 -16.64
C ALA A 524 27.47 5.06 -17.23
N ALA A 525 28.38 4.14 -17.50
CA ALA A 525 29.70 4.46 -18.09
C ALA A 525 29.57 5.08 -19.49
N GLY A 526 28.64 4.58 -20.33
CA GLY A 526 28.38 5.10 -21.66
C GLY A 526 27.73 6.48 -21.68
N SER A 527 26.97 6.82 -20.63
CA SER A 527 26.28 8.11 -20.50
C SER A 527 27.18 9.25 -19.99
N MET A 528 28.38 8.94 -19.51
CA MET A 528 29.29 9.92 -18.89
C MET A 528 29.61 11.09 -19.82
N ALA A 529 30.00 10.82 -21.07
CA ALA A 529 30.40 11.85 -22.03
C ALA A 529 29.23 12.79 -22.38
N GLU A 530 28.04 12.24 -22.58
CA GLU A 530 26.81 13.01 -22.84
C GLU A 530 26.48 13.94 -21.68
N ILE A 531 26.52 13.41 -20.46
CA ILE A 531 26.21 14.18 -19.23
C ILE A 531 27.24 15.27 -19.01
N GLN A 532 28.56 15.00 -19.21
CA GLN A 532 29.59 16.00 -19.08
C GLN A 532 29.42 17.12 -20.12
N SER A 533 29.05 16.78 -21.36
CA SER A 533 28.72 17.78 -22.38
C SER A 533 27.53 18.65 -21.96
N ALA A 534 26.46 18.03 -21.46
CA ALA A 534 25.26 18.74 -21.00
C ALA A 534 25.54 19.66 -19.81
N LEU A 535 26.40 19.26 -18.88
CA LEU A 535 26.78 20.06 -17.73
C LEU A 535 27.41 21.40 -18.07
N ASN A 536 28.09 21.53 -19.25
CA ASN A 536 28.74 22.77 -19.65
C ASN A 536 27.71 23.92 -19.80
N SER A 537 26.55 23.64 -20.37
CA SER A 537 25.49 24.63 -20.62
C SER A 537 24.46 24.70 -19.48
N ALA A 538 24.36 23.67 -18.62
CA ALA A 538 23.32 23.57 -17.61
C ALA A 538 23.48 24.62 -16.50
N GLU A 539 22.41 25.36 -16.23
CA GLU A 539 22.26 26.31 -15.13
C GLU A 539 21.39 25.74 -13.98
N ASN A 540 20.49 24.84 -14.31
CA ASN A 540 19.68 24.09 -13.36
C ASN A 540 19.87 22.60 -13.62
N ILE A 541 20.26 21.87 -12.59
CA ILE A 541 20.49 20.43 -12.68
C ILE A 541 19.60 19.73 -11.66
N LEU A 542 18.83 18.75 -12.11
CA LEU A 542 18.03 17.87 -11.29
C LEU A 542 18.59 16.45 -11.37
N ALA A 543 19.03 15.90 -10.26
CA ALA A 543 19.40 14.50 -10.13
C ALA A 543 18.26 13.76 -9.39
N ALA A 544 17.51 12.94 -10.10
CA ALA A 544 16.39 12.16 -9.57
C ALA A 544 16.84 10.74 -9.25
N ILE A 545 16.80 10.35 -7.99
CA ILE A 545 17.35 9.08 -7.48
C ILE A 545 16.21 8.14 -7.09
N TYR A 546 16.10 7.00 -7.76
CA TYR A 546 15.11 5.96 -7.47
C TYR A 546 15.78 4.82 -6.70
N LEU A 547 15.79 4.94 -5.38
CA LEU A 547 16.39 3.98 -4.46
C LEU A 547 15.31 3.36 -3.59
N ILE A 548 14.66 2.31 -4.10
CA ILE A 548 13.53 1.63 -3.47
C ILE A 548 13.97 0.27 -2.95
N PRO A 549 13.71 -0.07 -1.68
CA PRO A 549 13.91 -1.42 -1.18
C PRO A 549 13.04 -2.41 -1.93
N VAL A 550 13.64 -3.49 -2.41
CA VAL A 550 12.93 -4.61 -3.04
C VAL A 550 13.19 -5.87 -2.21
N PRO A 551 12.24 -6.31 -1.39
CA PRO A 551 12.38 -7.52 -0.58
C PRO A 551 12.74 -8.73 -1.43
N GLY A 552 13.65 -9.57 -0.93
CA GLY A 552 14.12 -10.76 -1.65
C GLY A 552 15.16 -10.51 -2.74
N ARG A 553 15.51 -9.24 -3.02
CA ARG A 553 16.54 -8.90 -4.02
C ARG A 553 17.90 -8.76 -3.36
N ALA A 554 18.81 -9.67 -3.71
CA ALA A 554 20.22 -9.55 -3.31
C ALA A 554 20.89 -8.44 -4.15
N VAL A 555 21.30 -7.34 -3.51
CA VAL A 555 22.15 -6.31 -4.11
C VAL A 555 23.47 -6.34 -3.34
N ARG A 556 24.58 -6.58 -4.03
CA ARG A 556 25.92 -6.53 -3.44
C ARG A 556 26.60 -5.22 -3.83
N LYS A 557 27.12 -4.51 -2.84
CA LYS A 557 28.07 -3.43 -3.06
C LYS A 557 29.45 -4.04 -3.22
N GLU A 558 30.22 -3.59 -4.19
CA GLU A 558 31.58 -4.08 -4.44
C GLU A 558 32.42 -3.90 -3.16
N GLY A 559 33.16 -4.95 -2.77
CA GLY A 559 33.93 -4.95 -1.52
C GLY A 559 33.14 -5.18 -0.23
N SER A 560 31.80 -5.36 -0.29
CA SER A 560 30.95 -5.66 0.88
C SER A 560 30.61 -7.15 0.97
N THR A 561 30.62 -7.69 2.19
CA THR A 561 30.07 -9.02 2.51
C THR A 561 28.54 -8.99 2.69
N ALA A 562 27.95 -7.82 2.80
CA ALA A 562 26.50 -7.66 2.95
C ALA A 562 25.79 -8.10 1.67
N VAL A 563 24.78 -8.97 1.83
CA VAL A 563 24.04 -9.59 0.71
C VAL A 563 22.93 -8.68 0.19
N ASN A 564 22.46 -7.73 1.00
CA ASN A 564 21.42 -6.79 0.61
C ASN A 564 21.74 -5.42 1.20
N THR A 565 22.02 -4.45 0.33
CA THR A 565 22.25 -3.05 0.74
C THR A 565 21.35 -2.14 -0.07
N ILE A 566 20.75 -1.16 0.61
CA ILE A 566 20.06 -0.06 -0.06
C ILE A 566 21.14 0.98 -0.39
N SER A 567 21.82 0.79 -1.50
CA SER A 567 22.83 1.71 -2.00
C SER A 567 22.76 1.80 -3.52
N VAL A 568 23.23 2.93 -4.02
CA VAL A 568 23.38 3.13 -5.47
C VAL A 568 24.57 2.30 -5.94
N PRO A 569 24.45 1.54 -7.05
CA PRO A 569 25.56 0.81 -7.64
C PRO A 569 26.75 1.73 -8.00
N ASP A 570 27.98 1.21 -7.88
CA ASP A 570 29.21 2.02 -7.99
C ASP A 570 29.31 2.83 -9.30
N ALA A 571 28.88 2.25 -10.43
CA ALA A 571 28.89 2.95 -11.71
C ALA A 571 27.97 4.18 -11.74
N THR A 572 26.77 4.07 -11.16
CA THR A 572 25.82 5.19 -11.04
C THR A 572 26.24 6.17 -9.96
N ALA A 573 26.85 5.68 -8.87
CA ALA A 573 27.43 6.50 -7.83
C ALA A 573 28.55 7.40 -8.35
N ALA A 574 29.49 6.85 -9.13
CA ALA A 574 30.57 7.59 -9.76
C ALA A 574 30.08 8.70 -10.70
N LEU A 575 29.00 8.42 -11.44
CA LEU A 575 28.38 9.41 -12.33
C LEU A 575 27.75 10.56 -11.54
N LEU A 576 26.99 10.26 -10.47
CA LEU A 576 26.43 11.30 -9.61
C LEU A 576 27.55 12.12 -8.95
N GLN A 577 28.62 11.45 -8.48
CA GLN A 577 29.79 12.13 -7.91
C GLN A 577 30.36 13.14 -8.89
N SER A 578 30.55 12.78 -10.18
CA SER A 578 31.07 13.68 -11.18
C SER A 578 30.17 14.91 -11.44
N ILE A 579 28.84 14.75 -11.36
CA ILE A 579 27.88 15.86 -11.47
C ILE A 579 28.05 16.82 -10.27
N LEU A 580 28.15 16.27 -9.05
CA LEU A 580 28.30 17.06 -7.83
C LEU A 580 29.64 17.78 -7.77
N GLU A 581 30.74 17.17 -8.22
CA GLU A 581 32.05 17.81 -8.32
C GLU A 581 32.05 18.99 -9.30
N ALA A 582 31.34 18.84 -10.42
CA ALA A 582 31.27 19.88 -11.44
C ALA A 582 30.35 21.06 -11.06
N LYS A 583 29.18 20.78 -10.48
CA LYS A 583 28.08 21.75 -10.35
C LYS A 583 27.20 21.56 -9.11
N ARG A 584 27.76 21.20 -7.93
CA ARG A 584 26.97 20.87 -6.72
C ARG A 584 25.97 21.97 -6.31
N GLU A 585 26.40 23.24 -6.36
CA GLU A 585 25.55 24.38 -5.97
C GLU A 585 24.33 24.55 -6.88
N LYS A 586 24.43 24.13 -8.14
CA LYS A 586 23.38 24.19 -9.16
C LYS A 586 22.58 22.88 -9.28
N THR A 587 22.92 21.88 -8.46
CA THR A 587 22.29 20.57 -8.50
C THR A 587 21.31 20.41 -7.35
N VAL A 588 20.05 20.13 -7.68
CA VAL A 588 19.05 19.66 -6.73
C VAL A 588 18.94 18.15 -6.85
N VAL A 589 19.14 17.45 -5.75
CA VAL A 589 18.96 15.99 -5.69
C VAL A 589 17.62 15.68 -5.06
N VAL A 590 16.80 14.86 -5.73
CA VAL A 590 15.51 14.38 -5.24
C VAL A 590 15.58 12.88 -5.04
N SER A 591 15.36 12.40 -3.82
CA SER A 591 15.19 10.98 -3.52
C SER A 591 13.73 10.56 -3.67
N PHE A 592 13.46 9.71 -4.65
CA PHE A 592 12.18 9.04 -4.87
C PHE A 592 12.15 7.66 -4.17
N GLY A 593 12.70 7.56 -2.99
CA GLY A 593 12.78 6.35 -2.20
C GLY A 593 13.39 6.61 -0.84
N SER A 594 14.40 5.83 -0.49
CA SER A 594 15.08 5.92 0.80
C SER A 594 15.66 7.32 1.05
N PRO A 595 15.32 7.99 2.16
CA PRO A 595 15.88 9.30 2.50
C PRO A 595 17.35 9.21 2.96
N TYR A 596 17.81 8.02 3.36
CA TYR A 596 19.16 7.78 3.88
C TYR A 596 20.26 7.97 2.84
N PHE A 597 19.89 8.06 1.57
CA PHE A 597 20.80 8.33 0.45
C PHE A 597 21.74 9.53 0.69
N LEU A 598 21.28 10.55 1.43
CA LEU A 598 22.08 11.72 1.77
C LEU A 598 23.34 11.37 2.60
N ALA A 599 23.31 10.29 3.39
CA ALA A 599 24.47 9.86 4.18
C ALA A 599 25.60 9.30 3.30
N ASP A 600 25.27 8.70 2.15
CA ASP A 600 26.25 8.21 1.17
C ASP A 600 26.90 9.37 0.37
N PHE A 601 26.21 10.53 0.26
CA PHE A 601 26.65 11.70 -0.50
C PHE A 601 26.50 12.98 0.33
N PRO A 602 27.31 13.16 1.40
CA PRO A 602 27.20 14.29 2.34
C PRO A 602 27.43 15.66 1.71
N GLN A 603 28.10 15.72 0.55
CA GLN A 603 28.38 16.94 -0.22
C GLN A 603 27.15 17.48 -0.99
N ILE A 604 26.00 16.79 -0.98
CA ILE A 604 24.76 17.31 -1.59
C ILE A 604 24.31 18.56 -0.83
N GLU A 605 24.18 19.69 -1.53
CA GLU A 605 23.79 20.98 -0.96
C GLU A 605 22.29 21.23 -1.00
N ASN A 606 21.58 20.70 -2.01
CA ASN A 606 20.15 20.88 -2.15
C ASN A 606 19.51 19.49 -2.25
N TYR A 607 18.75 19.12 -1.22
CA TYR A 607 18.21 17.76 -1.07
C TYR A 607 16.72 17.77 -0.72
N VAL A 608 15.95 17.05 -1.52
CA VAL A 608 14.49 16.87 -1.38
C VAL A 608 14.18 15.39 -1.27
N CYS A 609 13.27 15.02 -0.34
CA CYS A 609 12.75 13.67 -0.20
C CYS A 609 11.29 13.59 -0.63
N ALA A 610 10.97 12.62 -1.50
CA ALA A 610 9.62 12.27 -1.94
C ALA A 610 9.18 10.86 -1.46
N TYR A 611 10.08 10.08 -0.87
CA TYR A 611 9.91 8.79 -0.19
C TYR A 611 9.32 7.66 -1.03
N SER A 612 8.95 7.89 -2.28
CA SER A 612 8.29 6.91 -3.12
C SER A 612 8.49 7.19 -4.61
N ASN A 613 8.53 6.12 -5.41
CA ASN A 613 8.52 6.16 -6.86
C ASN A 613 7.09 6.21 -7.46
N ALA A 614 6.08 6.46 -6.63
CA ALA A 614 4.70 6.60 -7.11
C ALA A 614 4.55 7.83 -8.02
N ILE A 615 3.73 7.72 -9.06
CA ILE A 615 3.45 8.83 -9.99
C ILE A 615 2.94 10.08 -9.26
N THR A 616 2.21 9.91 -8.15
CA THR A 616 1.76 11.00 -7.28
C THR A 616 2.92 11.70 -6.58
N SER A 617 3.97 10.96 -6.15
CA SER A 617 5.18 11.52 -5.55
C SER A 617 6.03 12.26 -6.59
N GLU A 618 6.14 11.72 -7.81
CA GLU A 618 6.85 12.40 -8.92
C GLU A 618 6.16 13.73 -9.26
N THR A 619 4.83 13.73 -9.40
CA THR A 619 4.04 14.96 -9.62
C THR A 619 4.18 15.95 -8.46
N GLY A 620 4.05 15.48 -7.21
CA GLY A 620 4.19 16.33 -6.01
C GLY A 620 5.57 16.98 -5.90
N ALA A 621 6.64 16.19 -6.16
CA ALA A 621 8.01 16.71 -6.15
C ALA A 621 8.19 17.82 -7.19
N VAL A 622 7.72 17.63 -8.44
CA VAL A 622 7.83 18.67 -9.47
C VAL A 622 7.04 19.91 -9.08
N LYS A 623 5.81 19.78 -8.60
CA LYS A 623 5.00 20.91 -8.12
C LYS A 623 5.75 21.71 -7.04
N ALA A 624 6.35 21.02 -6.06
CA ALA A 624 7.11 21.67 -5.00
C ALA A 624 8.39 22.34 -5.51
N LEU A 625 9.15 21.66 -6.39
CA LEU A 625 10.37 22.20 -7.01
C LEU A 625 10.12 23.49 -7.77
N PHE A 626 8.95 23.64 -8.42
CA PHE A 626 8.58 24.85 -9.16
C PHE A 626 7.76 25.85 -8.32
N GLY A 627 7.58 25.61 -7.02
CA GLY A 627 6.88 26.49 -6.10
C GLY A 627 5.37 26.57 -6.29
N GLU A 628 4.74 25.58 -6.94
CA GLU A 628 3.30 25.48 -7.12
C GLU A 628 2.60 25.02 -5.84
N ILE A 629 3.29 24.24 -5.02
CA ILE A 629 2.90 23.84 -3.68
C ILE A 629 4.03 24.16 -2.69
N PRO A 630 3.71 24.37 -1.40
CA PRO A 630 4.74 24.55 -0.39
C PRO A 630 5.43 23.23 -0.02
N PHE A 631 6.65 23.33 0.53
CA PHE A 631 7.29 22.22 1.23
C PHE A 631 6.78 22.20 2.67
N HIS A 632 6.09 21.14 3.08
CA HIS A 632 5.56 20.98 4.44
C HIS A 632 6.00 19.67 5.11
N GLY A 633 6.45 18.70 4.33
CA GLY A 633 6.92 17.42 4.86
C GLY A 633 8.05 17.58 5.88
N ARG A 634 8.13 16.64 6.81
CA ARG A 634 9.22 16.54 7.79
C ARG A 634 9.82 15.14 7.69
N LEU A 635 11.14 15.04 7.91
CA LEU A 635 11.79 13.72 7.94
C LEU A 635 11.14 12.84 9.01
N PRO A 636 10.57 11.69 8.65
CA PRO A 636 10.00 10.75 9.63
C PRO A 636 11.06 9.86 10.27
N VAL A 637 12.32 10.02 9.85
CA VAL A 637 13.50 9.27 10.29
C VAL A 637 14.71 10.17 10.37
N THR A 638 15.68 9.82 11.23
CA THR A 638 17.00 10.46 11.31
C THR A 638 17.91 9.94 10.20
N ILE A 639 18.52 10.84 9.44
CA ILE A 639 19.59 10.52 8.49
C ILE A 639 20.91 10.65 9.22
N PRO A 640 21.65 9.56 9.53
CA PRO A 640 22.81 9.58 10.41
C PRO A 640 23.86 10.61 9.99
N GLY A 641 24.25 11.48 10.92
CA GLY A 641 25.23 12.54 10.69
C GLY A 641 24.79 13.68 9.76
N MET A 642 23.59 13.63 9.21
CA MET A 642 23.12 14.58 8.18
C MET A 642 21.92 15.42 8.59
N ALA A 643 20.88 14.81 9.17
CA ALA A 643 19.67 15.51 9.57
C ALA A 643 18.87 14.67 10.58
N GLU A 644 18.36 15.30 11.62
CA GLU A 644 17.52 14.67 12.63
C GLU A 644 16.08 14.46 12.14
N ARG A 645 15.40 13.48 12.72
CA ARG A 645 13.94 13.32 12.57
C ARG A 645 13.22 14.64 12.86
N GLY A 646 12.20 14.96 12.11
CA GLY A 646 11.47 16.23 12.19
C GLY A 646 12.12 17.37 11.41
N ALA A 647 13.35 17.19 10.90
CA ALA A 647 13.97 18.19 10.04
C ALA A 647 13.18 18.38 8.74
N GLY A 648 13.19 19.61 8.25
CA GLY A 648 12.55 20.05 7.02
C GLY A 648 12.42 21.56 7.01
N LYS A 649 12.66 22.17 5.84
CA LYS A 649 12.55 23.62 5.66
C LYS A 649 11.19 23.95 5.04
N ASP A 650 10.46 24.88 5.65
CA ASP A 650 9.27 25.43 5.02
C ASP A 650 9.66 26.36 3.88
N HIS A 651 9.08 26.14 2.73
CA HIS A 651 9.17 27.04 1.60
C HIS A 651 7.74 27.28 1.08
N PRO A 652 7.21 28.53 1.18
CA PRO A 652 5.85 28.81 0.79
C PRO A 652 5.66 28.66 -0.73
N ALA A 653 4.44 28.31 -1.14
CA ALA A 653 4.08 28.35 -2.55
C ALA A 653 4.22 29.80 -3.07
N GLN A 654 4.88 29.94 -4.20
CA GLN A 654 4.88 31.20 -4.93
C GLN A 654 3.71 31.13 -5.90
N GLY A 655 2.57 31.78 -5.55
CA GLY A 655 1.40 31.77 -6.42
C GLY A 655 1.77 32.06 -7.88
N LEU A 656 1.20 31.29 -8.80
CA LEU A 656 1.28 31.57 -10.24
C LEU A 656 0.89 33.04 -10.42
N ARG A 657 1.86 33.90 -10.75
CA ARG A 657 1.55 35.26 -11.19
C ARG A 657 0.74 35.10 -12.48
N SER A 658 -0.59 35.26 -12.36
CA SER A 658 -1.44 35.39 -13.52
C SER A 658 -0.88 36.52 -14.39
N GLY A 659 -0.37 36.15 -15.56
CA GLY A 659 0.15 37.12 -16.53
C GLY A 659 -0.97 37.92 -17.19
N THR A 660 -1.67 38.74 -16.40
CA THR A 660 -2.55 39.80 -16.90
C THR A 660 -2.23 41.06 -16.09
N GLY A 661 -1.08 41.64 -16.37
CA GLY A 661 -0.77 43.02 -15.99
C GLY A 661 -1.49 43.98 -16.92
N ALA A 662 -2.79 44.15 -16.75
CA ALA A 662 -3.45 45.37 -17.19
C ALA A 662 -3.04 46.49 -16.24
N ARG A 663 -2.20 47.43 -16.67
CA ARG A 663 -1.98 48.68 -15.97
C ARG A 663 -3.30 49.44 -15.96
N PRO A 664 -3.74 49.98 -14.81
CA PRO A 664 -4.83 50.95 -14.83
C PRO A 664 -4.29 52.22 -15.53
N SER A 665 -4.94 52.58 -16.62
CA SER A 665 -4.78 53.88 -17.25
C SER A 665 -5.19 54.98 -16.26
N ARG A 666 -4.32 55.98 -16.08
CA ARG A 666 -4.64 57.24 -15.40
C ARG A 666 -5.66 58.03 -16.19
#